data_3286090f44bd795f263b3c616dfbe17b
#
_entry.id   3286090f44bd795f263b3c616dfbe17b
#
_cell.length_a   1.000
_cell.length_b   1.000
_cell.length_c   1.000
_cell.angle_alpha   90.00
_cell.angle_beta   90.00
_cell.angle_gamma   90.00
#
_symmetry.space_group_name_H-M   'P 1'
#
loop_
_entity.id
_entity.type
_entity.pdbx_description
1 polymer ?
#
loop_
_entity_poly.entity_id
_entity_poly.type
_entity_poly.pdbx_seq_one_letter_code
_entity_poly.pdbx_strand_id
1 'polypeptide(L)'
;MKLIRSGAAMLVVLSGGLLAQPAKPEQKIDKAAAYYHFTLAHYYAEAMAQNGNRGDTLSKAIENYKLAIKADPTATFLSEELSDLYIQSGRLREAVSDAEEALKVNPKDLGARRILARLYTRLISDGNQNKINEDMLKKAIEQYQKITEAEPTDMDTLLVLGRLYKVAGNSVDSEKSYKKALAIDSNNEDALTGLAVVYADLGDTKQAAEMLRKASDRNPTPRNLSQLAGAYEQMHDYSMAAQVMRRAIELNPPNVGEFKRQLGRLQLQADHLDEALTTFQALAVEEPNDPESWLRISQIYRQKRDFPKAKEAAAKARAIDGSNLDIKMNDVALLVDEGKTDEAITLLKGMVEQTPKRGSNPAERASRIQLLERLGMLYRSADRTNEAVETFRQIAVVDSDLSAKVAAQIVETYRQAKDYPKADKESESALQKFPSDRLVMMTRATVLSDMGKFDPAISITKKLLSGKDDRDTYITLAQLYEKAKRFDDMSKSLDEADKLSISKDDKVTTNFMRGSMYERQKKFDLAEAEFRKVLADDPDNASALNYLGYMLADRNARLNEALDYINKALKKEPGNGAYLDSLGWVMFRMNRLQDAEDTLKRALDKIGKDPTVHDHLADVLMKQGKLKEAIQQWDAAIHEWESGAPADLDHSEVARVQKKLESAKVRLAKESGKQKN
;
A
#
# COMPACT_ATOMS: atom_id res chain seq x y z
N MET A 1 41.47 -18.74 54.37
CA MET A 1 41.83 -19.90 55.19
C MET A 1 41.58 -21.19 54.41
N LYS A 2 42.69 -21.96 54.26
CA LYS A 2 42.81 -23.38 53.89
C LYS A 2 42.30 -23.79 52.49
N LEU A 3 43.02 -24.50 51.72
CA LEU A 3 44.36 -25.09 51.59
C LEU A 3 44.31 -25.96 50.31
N ILE A 4 45.26 -25.75 49.50
CA ILE A 4 45.93 -26.58 48.49
C ILE A 4 45.86 -28.10 48.75
N ARG A 5 45.58 -28.88 47.71
CA ARG A 5 46.28 -30.12 47.45
C ARG A 5 46.41 -30.42 45.95
N SER A 6 47.66 -30.42 45.54
CA SER A 6 48.21 -30.85 44.26
C SER A 6 48.10 -32.39 44.10
N GLY A 7 47.74 -32.83 42.89
CA GLY A 7 47.87 -34.18 42.41
C GLY A 7 48.56 -34.17 41.04
N ALA A 8 49.85 -34.51 41.05
CA ALA A 8 50.62 -34.72 39.82
C ALA A 8 50.21 -36.03 39.16
N ALA A 9 49.69 -35.97 37.92
CA ALA A 9 49.56 -37.20 37.10
C ALA A 9 50.63 -37.14 36.00
N MET A 10 51.48 -38.15 36.05
CA MET A 10 52.60 -38.43 35.17
C MET A 10 52.07 -38.78 33.77
N LEU A 11 52.27 -37.89 32.74
CA LEU A 11 51.91 -38.16 31.33
C LEU A 11 53.08 -38.91 30.67
N VAL A 12 52.86 -40.18 30.37
CA VAL A 12 53.75 -41.03 29.55
C VAL A 12 53.59 -40.56 28.09
N VAL A 13 54.56 -39.90 27.51
CA VAL A 13 54.64 -39.55 26.09
C VAL A 13 55.03 -40.82 25.33
N LEU A 14 54.06 -41.45 24.67
CA LEU A 14 54.33 -42.42 23.61
C LEU A 14 54.56 -41.64 22.33
N SER A 15 55.82 -41.56 21.91
CA SER A 15 56.23 -41.06 20.60
C SER A 15 55.86 -42.08 19.52
N GLY A 16 54.60 -41.97 19.05
CA GLY A 16 54.17 -42.58 17.79
C GLY A 16 54.67 -41.74 16.64
N GLY A 17 55.64 -42.22 15.90
CA GLY A 17 56.09 -41.55 14.67
C GLY A 17 54.95 -41.48 13.65
N LEU A 18 54.46 -40.28 13.43
CA LEU A 18 53.67 -39.98 12.23
C LEU A 18 54.60 -40.11 11.05
N LEU A 19 54.43 -41.20 10.30
CA LEU A 19 54.95 -41.29 8.94
C LEU A 19 54.29 -40.16 8.12
N ALA A 20 55.00 -39.09 7.89
CA ALA A 20 54.56 -38.03 6.96
C ALA A 20 54.33 -38.71 5.60
N GLN A 21 53.07 -38.71 5.15
CA GLN A 21 52.80 -39.03 3.73
C GLN A 21 53.60 -38.03 2.88
N PRO A 22 54.26 -38.50 1.84
CA PRO A 22 54.98 -37.57 0.94
C PRO A 22 53.97 -36.59 0.38
N ALA A 23 54.25 -35.31 0.54
CA ALA A 23 53.50 -34.25 -0.10
C ALA A 23 53.41 -34.55 -1.61
N LYS A 24 52.20 -34.63 -2.17
CA LYS A 24 52.02 -34.70 -3.61
C LYS A 24 52.80 -33.54 -4.20
N PRO A 25 53.61 -33.78 -5.28
CA PRO A 25 54.36 -32.70 -5.91
C PRO A 25 53.38 -31.58 -6.28
N GLU A 26 53.63 -30.33 -5.87
CA GLU A 26 52.96 -29.17 -6.36
C GLU A 26 53.03 -29.19 -7.87
N GLN A 27 51.88 -29.14 -8.54
CA GLN A 27 51.76 -29.14 -9.96
C GLN A 27 52.43 -27.89 -10.48
N LYS A 28 53.58 -28.02 -11.14
CA LYS A 28 54.37 -26.88 -11.60
C LYS A 28 53.55 -26.15 -12.70
N ILE A 29 53.16 -24.92 -12.44
CA ILE A 29 52.41 -24.09 -13.40
C ILE A 29 53.31 -23.81 -14.60
N ASP A 30 52.87 -24.22 -15.77
CA ASP A 30 53.55 -23.94 -17.03
C ASP A 30 52.74 -22.97 -17.88
N LYS A 31 52.91 -21.67 -17.60
CA LYS A 31 52.22 -20.61 -18.33
C LYS A 31 52.52 -20.58 -19.84
N ALA A 32 53.68 -21.00 -20.27
CA ALA A 32 54.03 -21.06 -21.70
C ALA A 32 53.24 -22.15 -22.43
N ALA A 33 53.16 -23.35 -21.82
CA ALA A 33 52.33 -24.43 -22.36
C ALA A 33 50.84 -24.05 -22.31
N ALA A 34 50.36 -23.41 -21.22
CA ALA A 34 48.97 -22.94 -21.12
C ALA A 34 48.63 -21.95 -22.24
N TYR A 35 49.49 -20.97 -22.49
CA TYR A 35 49.28 -19.97 -23.54
C TYR A 35 49.32 -20.60 -24.95
N TYR A 36 50.26 -21.53 -25.19
CA TYR A 36 50.33 -22.26 -26.45
C TYR A 36 49.03 -23.03 -26.73
N HIS A 37 48.57 -23.79 -25.78
CA HIS A 37 47.35 -24.59 -25.96
C HIS A 37 46.11 -23.70 -26.03
N PHE A 38 46.06 -22.62 -25.28
CA PHE A 38 44.98 -21.64 -25.40
C PHE A 38 44.87 -21.04 -26.80
N THR A 39 46.00 -20.61 -27.36
CA THR A 39 46.04 -20.05 -28.70
C THR A 39 45.59 -21.06 -29.78
N LEU A 40 45.99 -22.32 -29.65
CA LEU A 40 45.51 -23.39 -30.53
C LEU A 40 44.01 -23.68 -30.33
N ALA A 41 43.53 -23.69 -29.12
CA ALA A 41 42.13 -23.88 -28.84
C ALA A 41 41.27 -22.79 -29.48
N HIS A 42 41.68 -21.53 -29.33
CA HIS A 42 41.03 -20.38 -29.92
C HIS A 42 41.02 -20.41 -31.44
N TYR A 43 42.16 -20.74 -32.02
CA TYR A 43 42.29 -20.93 -33.50
C TYR A 43 41.32 -21.99 -34.04
N TYR A 44 41.21 -23.13 -33.36
CA TYR A 44 40.27 -24.19 -33.79
C TYR A 44 38.80 -23.79 -33.55
N ALA A 45 38.50 -23.03 -32.50
CA ALA A 45 37.18 -22.53 -32.23
C ALA A 45 36.74 -21.49 -33.28
N GLU A 46 37.61 -20.57 -33.67
CA GLU A 46 37.34 -19.62 -34.74
C GLU A 46 37.16 -20.32 -36.10
N ALA A 47 38.03 -21.31 -36.41
CA ALA A 47 37.91 -22.09 -37.64
C ALA A 47 36.57 -22.84 -37.72
N MET A 48 36.05 -23.31 -36.59
CA MET A 48 34.72 -23.89 -36.48
C MET A 48 33.61 -22.84 -36.76
N ALA A 49 33.73 -21.64 -36.22
CA ALA A 49 32.76 -20.56 -36.41
C ALA A 49 32.67 -20.10 -37.88
N GLN A 50 33.80 -20.04 -38.57
CA GLN A 50 33.87 -19.60 -39.98
C GLN A 50 33.45 -20.68 -40.98
N ASN A 51 33.79 -21.95 -40.73
CA ASN A 51 33.62 -23.03 -41.71
C ASN A 51 32.55 -24.07 -41.35
N GLY A 52 31.82 -23.82 -40.27
CA GLY A 52 30.92 -24.80 -39.67
C GLY A 52 31.72 -26.00 -39.07
N ASN A 53 30.99 -26.89 -38.41
CA ASN A 53 31.61 -28.08 -37.74
C ASN A 53 32.04 -29.14 -38.78
N ARG A 54 32.89 -28.74 -39.74
CA ARG A 54 33.46 -29.63 -40.72
C ARG A 54 34.79 -30.18 -40.21
N GLY A 55 34.79 -31.47 -39.89
CA GLY A 55 35.97 -32.18 -39.41
C GLY A 55 36.15 -32.16 -37.88
N ASP A 56 37.38 -32.39 -37.43
CA ASP A 56 37.76 -32.62 -36.05
C ASP A 56 38.10 -31.31 -35.29
N THR A 57 37.72 -30.15 -35.82
CA THR A 57 38.10 -28.83 -35.29
C THR A 57 37.56 -28.57 -33.88
N LEU A 58 36.30 -28.92 -33.64
CA LEU A 58 35.67 -28.77 -32.30
C LEU A 58 36.37 -29.67 -31.26
N SER A 59 36.63 -30.93 -31.59
CA SER A 59 37.32 -31.85 -30.67
C SER A 59 38.73 -31.38 -30.38
N LYS A 60 39.44 -30.84 -31.38
CA LYS A 60 40.79 -30.24 -31.19
C LYS A 60 40.74 -28.97 -30.35
N ALA A 61 39.74 -28.14 -30.50
CA ALA A 61 39.55 -26.96 -29.66
C ALA A 61 39.32 -27.39 -28.17
N ILE A 62 38.43 -28.31 -27.95
CA ILE A 62 38.14 -28.86 -26.60
C ILE A 62 39.37 -29.48 -25.95
N GLU A 63 40.11 -30.33 -26.69
CA GLU A 63 41.33 -30.98 -26.22
C GLU A 63 42.39 -29.94 -25.81
N ASN A 64 42.61 -28.93 -26.64
CA ASN A 64 43.60 -27.89 -26.37
C ASN A 64 43.17 -27.00 -25.18
N TYR A 65 41.88 -26.66 -24.99
CA TYR A 65 41.43 -25.99 -23.77
C TYR A 65 41.70 -26.87 -22.54
N LYS A 66 41.45 -28.17 -22.59
CA LYS A 66 41.76 -29.10 -21.48
C LYS A 66 43.25 -29.15 -21.16
N LEU A 67 44.09 -29.14 -22.17
CA LEU A 67 45.54 -29.09 -22.00
C LEU A 67 46.03 -27.76 -21.43
N ALA A 68 45.43 -26.65 -21.84
CA ALA A 68 45.70 -25.32 -21.27
C ALA A 68 45.34 -25.26 -19.81
N ILE A 69 44.15 -25.71 -19.40
CA ILE A 69 43.70 -25.79 -18.00
C ILE A 69 44.63 -26.69 -17.16
N LYS A 70 45.07 -27.82 -17.73
CA LYS A 70 46.00 -28.72 -17.05
C LYS A 70 47.37 -28.07 -16.82
N ALA A 71 47.84 -27.24 -17.76
CA ALA A 71 49.12 -26.54 -17.67
C ALA A 71 49.07 -25.36 -16.67
N ASP A 72 47.96 -24.62 -16.65
CA ASP A 72 47.73 -23.56 -15.66
C ASP A 72 46.30 -23.63 -15.07
N PRO A 73 46.09 -24.40 -13.99
CA PRO A 73 44.81 -24.50 -13.32
C PRO A 73 44.36 -23.21 -12.64
N THR A 74 45.23 -22.21 -12.50
CA THR A 74 44.91 -20.93 -11.84
C THR A 74 44.29 -19.91 -12.83
N ALA A 75 44.41 -20.19 -14.16
CA ALA A 75 43.82 -19.36 -15.19
C ALA A 75 42.31 -19.68 -15.34
N THR A 76 41.48 -19.11 -14.47
CA THR A 76 40.03 -19.41 -14.36
C THR A 76 39.27 -19.21 -15.66
N PHE A 77 39.65 -18.19 -16.45
CA PHE A 77 39.04 -17.90 -17.76
C PHE A 77 39.08 -19.06 -18.75
N LEU A 78 40.10 -19.95 -18.68
CA LEU A 78 40.20 -21.12 -19.56
C LEU A 78 39.02 -22.09 -19.37
N SER A 79 38.58 -22.27 -18.13
CA SER A 79 37.41 -23.10 -17.82
C SER A 79 36.10 -22.46 -18.27
N GLU A 80 36.06 -21.15 -18.30
CA GLU A 80 34.91 -20.38 -18.80
C GLU A 80 34.80 -20.49 -20.30
N GLU A 81 35.89 -20.24 -21.03
CA GLU A 81 36.00 -20.40 -22.50
C GLU A 81 35.62 -21.83 -22.94
N LEU A 82 36.11 -22.83 -22.24
CA LEU A 82 35.74 -24.22 -22.53
C LEU A 82 34.26 -24.48 -22.29
N SER A 83 33.68 -23.92 -21.21
CA SER A 83 32.25 -24.03 -20.95
C SER A 83 31.41 -23.38 -22.04
N ASP A 84 31.82 -22.19 -22.49
CA ASP A 84 31.12 -21.47 -23.54
C ASP A 84 31.18 -22.23 -24.88
N LEU A 85 32.32 -22.83 -25.18
CA LEU A 85 32.49 -23.69 -26.39
C LEU A 85 31.54 -24.89 -26.34
N TYR A 86 31.41 -25.56 -25.19
CA TYR A 86 30.47 -26.66 -25.00
C TYR A 86 29.01 -26.19 -25.13
N ILE A 87 28.66 -25.03 -24.58
CA ILE A 87 27.31 -24.44 -24.66
C ILE A 87 26.99 -24.11 -26.13
N GLN A 88 27.89 -23.43 -26.83
CA GLN A 88 27.71 -23.03 -28.24
C GLN A 88 27.59 -24.23 -29.17
N SER A 89 28.33 -25.29 -28.88
CA SER A 89 28.32 -26.53 -29.70
C SER A 89 27.17 -27.49 -29.35
N GLY A 90 26.39 -27.22 -28.32
CA GLY A 90 25.29 -28.09 -27.85
C GLY A 90 25.74 -29.38 -27.16
N ARG A 91 27.05 -29.52 -26.86
CA ARG A 91 27.64 -30.74 -26.25
C ARG A 91 27.56 -30.76 -24.74
N LEU A 92 26.42 -30.30 -24.17
CA LEU A 92 26.25 -30.13 -22.72
C LEU A 92 26.40 -31.43 -21.92
N ARG A 93 25.86 -32.56 -22.41
CA ARG A 93 25.94 -33.84 -21.73
C ARG A 93 27.38 -34.39 -21.67
N GLU A 94 28.13 -34.21 -22.74
CA GLU A 94 29.54 -34.60 -22.81
C GLU A 94 30.38 -33.79 -21.82
N ALA A 95 30.15 -32.45 -21.79
CA ALA A 95 30.83 -31.56 -20.88
C ALA A 95 30.57 -31.89 -19.39
N VAL A 96 29.32 -32.21 -19.04
CA VAL A 96 28.95 -32.64 -17.69
C VAL A 96 29.67 -33.96 -17.35
N SER A 97 29.65 -34.97 -18.27
CA SER A 97 30.33 -36.26 -18.06
C SER A 97 31.84 -36.10 -17.85
N ASP A 98 32.49 -35.31 -18.70
CA ASP A 98 33.94 -35.05 -18.65
C ASP A 98 34.33 -34.37 -17.33
N ALA A 99 33.58 -33.36 -16.92
CA ALA A 99 33.87 -32.61 -15.71
C ALA A 99 33.55 -33.43 -14.43
N GLU A 100 32.52 -34.26 -14.44
CA GLU A 100 32.23 -35.20 -13.34
C GLU A 100 33.33 -36.29 -13.22
N GLU A 101 33.85 -36.77 -14.34
CA GLU A 101 34.95 -37.74 -14.35
C GLU A 101 36.22 -37.10 -13.80
N ALA A 102 36.54 -35.87 -14.23
CA ALA A 102 37.67 -35.11 -13.68
C ALA A 102 37.56 -34.95 -12.14
N LEU A 103 36.38 -34.66 -11.62
CA LEU A 103 36.16 -34.56 -10.19
C LEU A 103 36.23 -35.92 -9.43
N LYS A 104 35.93 -37.05 -10.10
CA LYS A 104 36.15 -38.38 -9.50
C LYS A 104 37.65 -38.67 -9.34
N VAL A 105 38.45 -38.21 -10.30
CA VAL A 105 39.89 -38.36 -10.23
C VAL A 105 40.53 -37.37 -9.26
N ASN A 106 40.12 -36.12 -9.31
CA ASN A 106 40.56 -35.06 -8.41
C ASN A 106 39.39 -34.26 -7.83
N PRO A 107 38.89 -34.62 -6.66
CA PRO A 107 37.78 -33.94 -6.02
C PRO A 107 38.00 -32.44 -5.69
N LYS A 108 39.23 -31.94 -5.78
CA LYS A 108 39.64 -30.58 -5.58
C LYS A 108 39.86 -29.77 -6.88
N ASP A 109 39.52 -30.36 -8.02
CA ASP A 109 39.68 -29.70 -9.32
C ASP A 109 38.67 -28.55 -9.43
N LEU A 110 39.15 -27.31 -9.25
CA LEU A 110 38.32 -26.11 -9.33
C LEU A 110 37.90 -25.82 -10.78
N GLY A 111 38.76 -26.16 -11.79
CA GLY A 111 38.40 -26.00 -13.19
C GLY A 111 37.19 -26.84 -13.59
N ALA A 112 37.22 -28.13 -13.24
CA ALA A 112 36.08 -29.02 -13.47
C ALA A 112 34.81 -28.56 -12.72
N ARG A 113 34.94 -28.03 -11.46
CA ARG A 113 33.82 -27.47 -10.72
C ARG A 113 33.21 -26.24 -11.39
N ARG A 114 34.03 -25.32 -11.90
CA ARG A 114 33.57 -24.12 -12.61
C ARG A 114 32.79 -24.50 -13.86
N ILE A 115 33.33 -25.49 -14.64
CA ILE A 115 32.62 -26.03 -15.80
C ILE A 115 31.23 -26.57 -15.41
N LEU A 116 31.16 -27.44 -14.42
CA LEU A 116 29.89 -28.00 -13.96
C LEU A 116 28.91 -26.93 -13.43
N ALA A 117 29.39 -26.01 -12.61
CA ALA A 117 28.59 -24.93 -12.06
C ALA A 117 27.92 -24.10 -13.18
N ARG A 118 28.70 -23.76 -14.20
CA ARG A 118 28.22 -22.96 -15.35
C ARG A 118 27.24 -23.74 -16.23
N LEU A 119 27.55 -25.00 -16.52
CA LEU A 119 26.65 -25.89 -17.28
C LEU A 119 25.33 -26.14 -16.57
N TYR A 120 25.35 -26.46 -15.26
CA TYR A 120 24.13 -26.62 -14.46
C TYR A 120 23.33 -25.34 -14.43
N THR A 121 23.97 -24.17 -14.27
CA THR A 121 23.29 -22.86 -14.33
C THR A 121 22.57 -22.67 -15.67
N ARG A 122 23.20 -23.07 -16.78
CA ARG A 122 22.57 -22.99 -18.12
C ARG A 122 21.37 -23.91 -18.26
N LEU A 123 21.38 -25.04 -17.58
CA LEU A 123 20.31 -26.06 -17.60
C LEU A 123 19.17 -25.80 -16.64
N ILE A 124 19.22 -24.73 -15.84
CA ILE A 124 18.14 -24.36 -14.91
C ILE A 124 16.87 -23.98 -15.68
N SER A 125 17.02 -23.25 -16.79
CA SER A 125 15.90 -22.85 -17.63
C SER A 125 15.67 -23.89 -18.71
N ASP A 126 14.62 -24.67 -18.61
CA ASP A 126 14.16 -25.55 -19.69
C ASP A 126 13.46 -24.69 -20.75
N GLY A 127 14.05 -24.62 -21.94
CA GLY A 127 13.70 -23.66 -23.01
C GLY A 127 12.25 -23.70 -23.51
N ASN A 128 11.39 -24.62 -23.02
CA ASN A 128 10.04 -24.83 -23.55
C ASN A 128 8.89 -24.62 -22.55
N GLN A 129 9.10 -24.41 -21.26
CA GLN A 129 7.97 -24.38 -20.32
C GLN A 129 8.00 -23.29 -19.21
N ASN A 130 8.91 -22.36 -19.21
CA ASN A 130 9.06 -21.38 -18.10
C ASN A 130 9.18 -22.05 -16.70
N LYS A 131 9.56 -23.33 -16.62
CA LYS A 131 9.77 -24.05 -15.38
C LYS A 131 11.24 -24.10 -15.03
N ILE A 132 11.53 -23.82 -13.76
CA ILE A 132 12.86 -23.94 -13.20
C ILE A 132 13.15 -25.42 -12.97
N ASN A 133 14.29 -25.92 -13.48
CA ASN A 133 14.78 -27.25 -13.16
C ASN A 133 15.46 -27.24 -11.78
N GLU A 134 14.73 -27.63 -10.76
CA GLU A 134 15.18 -27.58 -9.37
C GLU A 134 16.42 -28.46 -9.10
N ASP A 135 16.57 -29.62 -9.80
CA ASP A 135 17.74 -30.48 -9.66
C ASP A 135 19.00 -29.80 -10.20
N MET A 136 18.91 -29.16 -11.37
CA MET A 136 20.03 -28.40 -11.93
C MET A 136 20.37 -27.19 -11.08
N LEU A 137 19.36 -26.49 -10.55
CA LEU A 137 19.56 -25.37 -9.63
C LEU A 137 20.31 -25.81 -8.38
N LYS A 138 19.91 -26.92 -7.75
CA LYS A 138 20.56 -27.46 -6.57
C LYS A 138 22.00 -27.87 -6.84
N LYS A 139 22.26 -28.56 -7.97
CA LYS A 139 23.60 -28.95 -8.40
C LYS A 139 24.49 -27.74 -8.69
N ALA A 140 23.95 -26.70 -9.33
CA ALA A 140 24.69 -25.46 -9.58
C ALA A 140 25.12 -24.82 -8.25
N ILE A 141 24.18 -24.64 -7.31
CA ILE A 141 24.44 -24.07 -5.98
C ILE A 141 25.55 -24.88 -5.28
N GLU A 142 25.46 -26.20 -5.27
CA GLU A 142 26.47 -27.08 -4.63
C GLU A 142 27.87 -26.86 -5.20
N GLN A 143 28.02 -26.76 -6.54
CA GLN A 143 29.32 -26.52 -7.12
C GLN A 143 29.87 -25.13 -6.78
N TYR A 144 29.04 -24.08 -6.88
CA TYR A 144 29.44 -22.73 -6.51
C TYR A 144 29.77 -22.58 -5.01
N GLN A 145 29.09 -23.28 -4.11
CA GLN A 145 29.45 -23.34 -2.69
C GLN A 145 30.86 -23.90 -2.50
N LYS A 146 31.19 -25.01 -3.17
CA LYS A 146 32.53 -25.64 -3.08
C LYS A 146 33.62 -24.75 -3.69
N ILE A 147 33.28 -23.94 -4.70
CA ILE A 147 34.22 -22.94 -5.22
C ILE A 147 34.46 -21.85 -4.18
N THR A 148 33.40 -21.29 -3.56
CA THR A 148 33.56 -20.26 -2.51
C THR A 148 34.26 -20.75 -1.24
N GLU A 149 34.21 -22.06 -0.93
CA GLU A 149 34.97 -22.66 0.17
C GLU A 149 36.47 -22.65 -0.13
N ALA A 150 36.85 -22.89 -1.39
CA ALA A 150 38.25 -22.89 -1.83
C ALA A 150 38.78 -21.49 -2.13
N GLU A 151 37.94 -20.63 -2.68
CA GLU A 151 38.26 -19.25 -3.10
C GLU A 151 37.23 -18.27 -2.53
N PRO A 152 37.33 -17.91 -1.23
CA PRO A 152 36.30 -17.10 -0.54
C PRO A 152 36.16 -15.67 -1.06
N THR A 153 37.13 -15.19 -1.82
CA THR A 153 37.21 -13.84 -2.41
C THR A 153 36.89 -13.78 -3.89
N ASP A 154 36.43 -14.91 -4.48
CA ASP A 154 35.99 -14.93 -5.86
C ASP A 154 34.65 -14.19 -5.99
N MET A 155 34.73 -12.94 -6.47
CA MET A 155 33.61 -12.01 -6.60
C MET A 155 32.53 -12.58 -7.52
N ASP A 156 32.88 -13.07 -8.68
CA ASP A 156 31.93 -13.56 -9.69
C ASP A 156 31.14 -14.75 -9.16
N THR A 157 31.82 -15.66 -8.48
CA THR A 157 31.17 -16.82 -7.84
C THR A 157 30.20 -16.39 -6.73
N LEU A 158 30.55 -15.38 -5.91
CA LEU A 158 29.65 -14.85 -4.86
C LEU A 158 28.40 -14.21 -5.45
N LEU A 159 28.55 -13.45 -6.54
CA LEU A 159 27.43 -12.80 -7.22
C LEU A 159 26.49 -13.81 -7.86
N VAL A 160 27.04 -14.82 -8.54
CA VAL A 160 26.24 -15.91 -9.12
C VAL A 160 25.51 -16.69 -8.03
N LEU A 161 26.19 -17.03 -6.95
CA LEU A 161 25.62 -17.77 -5.83
C LEU A 161 24.48 -17.00 -5.18
N GLY A 162 24.62 -15.67 -4.99
CA GLY A 162 23.55 -14.80 -4.52
C GLY A 162 22.30 -14.86 -5.40
N ARG A 163 22.50 -14.81 -6.73
CA ARG A 163 21.39 -14.94 -7.71
C ARG A 163 20.72 -16.32 -7.66
N LEU A 164 21.50 -17.39 -7.59
CA LEU A 164 20.99 -18.76 -7.55
C LEU A 164 20.18 -19.04 -6.26
N TYR A 165 20.65 -18.55 -5.11
CA TYR A 165 19.90 -18.64 -3.87
C TYR A 165 18.57 -17.88 -3.93
N LYS A 166 18.56 -16.70 -4.57
CA LYS A 166 17.30 -15.97 -4.80
C LYS A 166 16.33 -16.79 -5.65
N VAL A 167 16.80 -17.39 -6.75
CA VAL A 167 15.99 -18.26 -7.62
C VAL A 167 15.47 -19.47 -6.84
N ALA A 168 16.24 -19.98 -5.88
CA ALA A 168 15.84 -21.08 -4.99
C ALA A 168 14.91 -20.65 -3.83
N GLY A 169 14.51 -19.35 -3.74
CA GLY A 169 13.72 -18.83 -2.64
C GLY A 169 14.46 -18.73 -1.30
N ASN A 170 15.78 -18.91 -1.29
CA ASN A 170 16.60 -18.84 -0.09
C ASN A 170 17.19 -17.45 0.09
N SER A 171 16.38 -16.53 0.61
CA SER A 171 16.76 -15.13 0.82
C SER A 171 17.91 -14.97 1.82
N VAL A 172 18.02 -15.84 2.82
CA VAL A 172 19.08 -15.76 3.86
C VAL A 172 20.46 -15.98 3.27
N ASP A 173 20.66 -17.05 2.51
CA ASP A 173 21.95 -17.33 1.90
C ASP A 173 22.23 -16.41 0.70
N SER A 174 21.19 -15.93 0.01
CA SER A 174 21.32 -14.90 -1.02
C SER A 174 21.90 -13.61 -0.42
N GLU A 175 21.29 -13.09 0.65
CA GLU A 175 21.75 -11.93 1.40
C GLU A 175 23.21 -12.10 1.87
N LYS A 176 23.52 -13.26 2.45
CA LYS A 176 24.87 -13.57 2.92
C LYS A 176 25.91 -13.55 1.80
N SER A 177 25.55 -14.06 0.62
CA SER A 177 26.46 -14.11 -0.54
C SER A 177 26.73 -12.70 -1.06
N TYR A 178 25.70 -11.85 -1.23
CA TYR A 178 25.89 -10.47 -1.65
C TYR A 178 26.62 -9.61 -0.60
N LYS A 179 26.36 -9.82 0.70
CA LYS A 179 27.14 -9.14 1.76
C LYS A 179 28.60 -9.53 1.76
N LYS A 180 28.94 -10.79 1.46
CA LYS A 180 30.35 -11.21 1.25
C LYS A 180 30.97 -10.51 0.04
N ALA A 181 30.25 -10.41 -1.06
CA ALA A 181 30.71 -9.67 -2.24
C ALA A 181 30.96 -8.18 -1.89
N LEU A 182 30.05 -7.53 -1.16
CA LEU A 182 30.22 -6.15 -0.69
C LEU A 182 31.33 -5.95 0.34
N ALA A 183 31.73 -6.99 1.06
CA ALA A 183 32.90 -6.96 1.95
C ALA A 183 34.21 -6.93 1.15
N ILE A 184 34.24 -7.43 -0.07
CA ILE A 184 35.39 -7.39 -0.98
C ILE A 184 35.42 -6.04 -1.73
N ASP A 185 34.28 -5.67 -2.32
CA ASP A 185 34.07 -4.37 -2.97
C ASP A 185 32.74 -3.78 -2.53
N SER A 186 32.77 -2.82 -1.62
CA SER A 186 31.59 -2.16 -1.04
C SER A 186 30.75 -1.40 -2.06
N ASN A 187 31.27 -1.16 -3.25
CA ASN A 187 30.63 -0.41 -4.33
C ASN A 187 30.26 -1.29 -5.54
N ASN A 188 30.38 -2.59 -5.40
CA ASN A 188 30.00 -3.49 -6.49
C ASN A 188 28.51 -3.36 -6.83
N GLU A 189 28.21 -2.90 -8.03
CA GLU A 189 26.86 -2.59 -8.50
C GLU A 189 25.95 -3.82 -8.50
N ASP A 190 26.45 -4.95 -9.01
CA ASP A 190 25.68 -6.21 -9.06
C ASP A 190 25.34 -6.73 -7.66
N ALA A 191 26.27 -6.59 -6.71
CA ALA A 191 26.03 -6.96 -5.34
C ALA A 191 25.01 -6.02 -4.65
N LEU A 192 25.12 -4.71 -4.87
CA LEU A 192 24.18 -3.72 -4.31
C LEU A 192 22.77 -3.92 -4.88
N THR A 193 22.64 -4.04 -6.20
CA THR A 193 21.33 -4.24 -6.84
C THR A 193 20.75 -5.61 -6.53
N GLY A 194 21.58 -6.65 -6.49
CA GLY A 194 21.15 -8.00 -6.09
C GLY A 194 20.64 -8.04 -4.63
N LEU A 195 21.36 -7.39 -3.73
CA LEU A 195 20.95 -7.29 -2.30
C LEU A 195 19.66 -6.47 -2.15
N ALA A 196 19.51 -5.40 -2.92
CA ALA A 196 18.29 -4.60 -2.92
C ALA A 196 17.05 -5.43 -3.31
N VAL A 197 17.20 -6.29 -4.32
CA VAL A 197 16.10 -7.19 -4.72
C VAL A 197 15.76 -8.18 -3.60
N VAL A 198 16.77 -8.70 -2.90
CA VAL A 198 16.54 -9.59 -1.74
C VAL A 198 15.78 -8.87 -0.63
N TYR A 199 16.14 -7.63 -0.30
CA TYR A 199 15.43 -6.84 0.71
C TYR A 199 14.00 -6.50 0.27
N ALA A 200 13.78 -6.19 -1.01
CA ALA A 200 12.43 -5.97 -1.53
C ALA A 200 11.55 -7.22 -1.41
N ASP A 201 12.07 -8.40 -1.73
CA ASP A 201 11.35 -9.67 -1.58
C ASP A 201 11.04 -10.00 -0.10
N LEU A 202 11.86 -9.52 0.84
CA LEU A 202 11.64 -9.63 2.29
C LEU A 202 10.72 -8.54 2.86
N GLY A 203 10.27 -7.59 2.04
CA GLY A 203 9.44 -6.46 2.45
C GLY A 203 10.21 -5.32 3.14
N ASP A 204 11.55 -5.40 3.22
CA ASP A 204 12.38 -4.32 3.77
C ASP A 204 12.72 -3.29 2.68
N THR A 205 11.70 -2.55 2.27
CA THR A 205 11.79 -1.52 1.23
C THR A 205 12.79 -0.42 1.57
N LYS A 206 13.00 -0.14 2.86
CA LYS A 206 13.95 0.88 3.29
C LYS A 206 15.40 0.46 3.01
N GLN A 207 15.78 -0.77 3.37
CA GLN A 207 17.11 -1.28 3.05
C GLN A 207 17.30 -1.47 1.54
N ALA A 208 16.25 -1.92 0.82
CA ALA A 208 16.29 -1.99 -0.63
C ALA A 208 16.60 -0.62 -1.27
N ALA A 209 15.89 0.43 -0.85
CA ALA A 209 16.13 1.80 -1.32
C ALA A 209 17.55 2.29 -0.98
N GLU A 210 18.10 1.95 0.20
CA GLU A 210 19.47 2.33 0.58
C GLU A 210 20.51 1.67 -0.35
N MET A 211 20.37 0.40 -0.66
CA MET A 211 21.28 -0.30 -1.56
C MET A 211 21.18 0.26 -2.99
N LEU A 212 19.97 0.50 -3.50
CA LEU A 212 19.77 1.11 -4.81
C LEU A 212 20.31 2.54 -4.88
N ARG A 213 20.19 3.31 -3.81
CA ARG A 213 20.77 4.65 -3.72
C ARG A 213 22.30 4.58 -3.86
N LYS A 214 22.96 3.69 -3.09
CA LYS A 214 24.42 3.50 -3.21
C LYS A 214 24.84 3.11 -4.63
N ALA A 215 24.10 2.19 -5.27
CA ALA A 215 24.37 1.80 -6.65
C ALA A 215 24.20 2.97 -7.62
N SER A 216 23.10 3.74 -7.48
CA SER A 216 22.78 4.88 -8.36
C SER A 216 23.70 6.09 -8.13
N ASP A 217 24.18 6.31 -6.91
CA ASP A 217 25.14 7.39 -6.62
C ASP A 217 26.53 7.09 -7.24
N ARG A 218 26.89 5.82 -7.38
CA ARG A 218 28.13 5.37 -7.99
C ARG A 218 28.05 5.33 -9.51
N ASN A 219 26.99 4.71 -10.04
CA ASN A 219 26.75 4.56 -11.46
C ASN A 219 25.29 4.92 -11.79
N PRO A 220 24.98 6.19 -12.06
CA PRO A 220 23.64 6.64 -12.36
C PRO A 220 23.21 6.18 -13.75
N THR A 221 22.62 5.00 -13.84
CA THR A 221 21.98 4.50 -15.05
C THR A 221 20.47 4.70 -14.99
N PRO A 222 19.77 4.87 -16.13
CA PRO A 222 18.31 4.95 -16.15
C PRO A 222 17.65 3.76 -15.43
N ARG A 223 18.22 2.57 -15.56
CA ARG A 223 17.77 1.35 -14.90
C ARG A 223 17.86 1.44 -13.37
N ASN A 224 19.02 1.79 -12.85
CA ASN A 224 19.25 1.86 -11.40
C ASN A 224 18.37 2.96 -10.77
N LEU A 225 18.26 4.11 -11.42
CA LEU A 225 17.41 5.20 -10.97
C LEU A 225 15.93 4.82 -11.02
N SER A 226 15.47 4.11 -12.06
CA SER A 226 14.08 3.62 -12.12
C SER A 226 13.77 2.63 -11.00
N GLN A 227 14.70 1.72 -10.69
CA GLN A 227 14.54 0.79 -9.56
C GLN A 227 14.48 1.54 -8.21
N LEU A 228 15.34 2.55 -8.03
CA LEU A 228 15.33 3.39 -6.83
C LEU A 228 14.02 4.18 -6.70
N ALA A 229 13.52 4.75 -7.80
CA ALA A 229 12.23 5.43 -7.81
C ALA A 229 11.09 4.46 -7.43
N GLY A 230 11.10 3.23 -7.96
CA GLY A 230 10.15 2.18 -7.58
C GLY A 230 10.21 1.81 -6.10
N ALA A 231 11.40 1.77 -5.49
CA ALA A 231 11.53 1.53 -4.07
C ALA A 231 10.94 2.67 -3.22
N TYR A 232 11.16 3.94 -3.60
CA TYR A 232 10.53 5.09 -2.95
C TYR A 232 9.00 5.11 -3.15
N GLU A 233 8.51 4.71 -4.33
CA GLU A 233 7.07 4.56 -4.60
C GLU A 233 6.43 3.52 -3.66
N GLN A 234 7.07 2.37 -3.44
CA GLN A 234 6.62 1.37 -2.46
C GLN A 234 6.63 1.88 -1.01
N MET A 235 7.52 2.82 -0.69
CA MET A 235 7.56 3.52 0.61
C MET A 235 6.52 4.66 0.69
N HIS A 236 5.72 4.89 -0.35
CA HIS A 236 4.83 6.03 -0.50
C HIS A 236 5.54 7.40 -0.45
N ASP A 237 6.86 7.42 -0.63
CA ASP A 237 7.63 8.66 -0.78
C ASP A 237 7.66 9.10 -2.25
N TYR A 238 6.49 9.50 -2.72
CA TYR A 238 6.28 9.88 -4.12
C TYR A 238 7.11 11.09 -4.55
N SER A 239 7.40 12.00 -3.62
CA SER A 239 8.25 13.16 -3.89
C SER A 239 9.69 12.77 -4.20
N MET A 240 10.28 11.87 -3.39
CA MET A 240 11.62 11.33 -3.66
C MET A 240 11.63 10.47 -4.92
N ALA A 241 10.60 9.64 -5.13
CA ALA A 241 10.46 8.85 -6.35
C ALA A 241 10.45 9.74 -7.60
N ALA A 242 9.68 10.84 -7.60
CA ALA A 242 9.63 11.81 -8.69
C ALA A 242 11.00 12.51 -8.93
N GLN A 243 11.70 12.87 -7.84
CA GLN A 243 13.03 13.49 -7.96
C GLN A 243 14.04 12.53 -8.61
N VAL A 244 14.05 11.27 -8.22
CA VAL A 244 14.93 10.24 -8.79
C VAL A 244 14.58 9.96 -10.25
N MET A 245 13.27 9.91 -10.57
CA MET A 245 12.81 9.70 -11.93
C MET A 245 13.22 10.85 -12.86
N ARG A 246 13.22 12.10 -12.37
CA ARG A 246 13.73 13.26 -13.12
C ARG A 246 15.19 13.09 -13.49
N ARG A 247 16.03 12.64 -12.54
CA ARG A 247 17.44 12.33 -12.81
C ARG A 247 17.60 11.23 -13.88
N ALA A 248 16.71 10.23 -13.88
CA ALA A 248 16.74 9.19 -14.91
C ALA A 248 16.44 9.74 -16.32
N ILE A 249 15.53 10.69 -16.42
CA ILE A 249 15.16 11.38 -17.66
C ILE A 249 16.31 12.23 -18.19
N GLU A 250 17.08 12.90 -17.33
CA GLU A 250 18.25 13.73 -17.68
C GLU A 250 19.34 12.91 -18.38
N LEU A 251 19.39 11.59 -18.17
CA LEU A 251 20.30 10.67 -18.85
C LEU A 251 19.82 10.29 -20.27
N ASN A 252 18.71 10.83 -20.72
CA ASN A 252 18.13 10.64 -22.04
C ASN A 252 17.99 9.15 -22.45
N PRO A 253 17.20 8.35 -21.71
CA PRO A 253 16.99 6.93 -22.01
C PRO A 253 16.28 6.74 -23.36
N PRO A 254 16.45 5.59 -24.04
CA PRO A 254 15.84 5.33 -25.34
C PRO A 254 14.31 5.46 -25.38
N ASN A 255 13.64 5.23 -24.24
CA ASN A 255 12.19 5.28 -24.07
C ASN A 255 11.79 6.40 -23.11
N VAL A 256 12.33 7.59 -23.28
CA VAL A 256 12.16 8.75 -22.40
C VAL A 256 10.69 9.11 -22.17
N GLY A 257 9.79 8.89 -23.13
CA GLY A 257 8.35 9.11 -23.00
C GLY A 257 7.74 8.29 -21.85
N GLU A 258 8.13 7.02 -21.69
CA GLU A 258 7.65 6.18 -20.60
C GLU A 258 8.13 6.67 -19.23
N PHE A 259 9.39 7.11 -19.15
CA PHE A 259 9.92 7.72 -17.92
C PHE A 259 9.17 9.02 -17.56
N LYS A 260 8.82 9.84 -18.55
CA LYS A 260 8.01 11.05 -18.35
C LYS A 260 6.60 10.71 -17.88
N ARG A 261 5.94 9.68 -18.43
CA ARG A 261 4.63 9.20 -17.96
C ARG A 261 4.71 8.77 -16.50
N GLN A 262 5.73 8.00 -16.15
CA GLN A 262 5.95 7.57 -14.76
C GLN A 262 6.23 8.77 -13.84
N LEU A 263 7.06 9.72 -14.26
CA LEU A 263 7.29 10.96 -13.52
C LEU A 263 5.98 11.73 -13.27
N GLY A 264 5.18 11.94 -14.30
CA GLY A 264 3.90 12.62 -14.17
C GLY A 264 2.94 11.91 -13.21
N ARG A 265 2.89 10.57 -13.24
CA ARG A 265 2.10 9.78 -12.27
C ARG A 265 2.61 9.95 -10.83
N LEU A 266 3.93 9.89 -10.61
CA LEU A 266 4.52 10.10 -9.29
C LEU A 266 4.28 11.51 -8.76
N GLN A 267 4.35 12.53 -9.61
CA GLN A 267 4.02 13.91 -9.26
C GLN A 267 2.55 14.07 -8.85
N LEU A 268 1.62 13.37 -9.54
CA LEU A 268 0.21 13.34 -9.14
C LEU A 268 0.00 12.67 -7.78
N GLN A 269 0.69 11.56 -7.53
CA GLN A 269 0.63 10.86 -6.24
C GLN A 269 1.24 11.69 -5.09
N ALA A 270 2.22 12.55 -5.42
CA ALA A 270 2.81 13.50 -4.48
C ALA A 270 1.98 14.80 -4.30
N ASP A 271 0.84 14.93 -4.96
CA ASP A 271 0.00 16.15 -5.03
C ASP A 271 0.72 17.36 -5.64
N HIS A 272 1.75 17.13 -6.44
CA HIS A 272 2.51 18.16 -7.17
C HIS A 272 1.83 18.48 -8.51
N LEU A 273 0.61 18.99 -8.46
CA LEU A 273 -0.27 19.16 -9.64
C LEU A 273 0.33 20.01 -10.76
N ASP A 274 1.03 21.11 -10.44
CA ASP A 274 1.60 22.03 -11.45
C ASP A 274 2.79 21.37 -12.17
N GLU A 275 3.62 20.63 -11.45
CA GLU A 275 4.72 19.87 -12.05
C GLU A 275 4.21 18.74 -12.93
N ALA A 276 3.20 18.00 -12.47
CA ALA A 276 2.55 16.94 -13.24
C ALA A 276 1.93 17.49 -14.52
N LEU A 277 1.24 18.66 -14.43
CA LEU A 277 0.66 19.32 -15.58
C LEU A 277 1.73 19.66 -16.61
N THR A 278 2.84 20.26 -16.17
CA THR A 278 3.98 20.60 -17.05
C THR A 278 4.55 19.36 -17.74
N THR A 279 4.71 18.27 -16.99
CA THR A 279 5.24 17.00 -17.51
C THR A 279 4.33 16.41 -18.58
N PHE A 280 3.01 16.32 -18.31
CA PHE A 280 2.07 15.76 -19.29
C PHE A 280 1.83 16.68 -20.48
N GLN A 281 1.88 18.01 -20.31
CA GLN A 281 1.81 18.95 -21.42
C GLN A 281 3.02 18.82 -22.37
N ALA A 282 4.22 18.69 -21.82
CA ALA A 282 5.41 18.44 -22.63
C ALA A 282 5.29 17.12 -23.40
N LEU A 283 4.81 16.06 -22.72
CA LEU A 283 4.60 14.75 -23.34
C LEU A 283 3.53 14.81 -24.45
N ALA A 284 2.43 15.53 -24.23
CA ALA A 284 1.39 15.71 -25.24
C ALA A 284 1.84 16.50 -26.48
N VAL A 285 2.90 17.31 -26.36
CA VAL A 285 3.55 18.00 -27.51
C VAL A 285 4.46 17.03 -28.26
N GLU A 286 5.22 16.19 -27.53
CA GLU A 286 6.15 15.21 -28.12
C GLU A 286 5.39 14.03 -28.75
N GLU A 287 4.31 13.59 -28.13
CA GLU A 287 3.47 12.46 -28.52
C GLU A 287 1.99 12.92 -28.66
N PRO A 288 1.62 13.67 -29.72
CA PRO A 288 0.29 14.29 -29.84
C PRO A 288 -0.88 13.28 -29.87
N ASN A 289 -0.60 12.04 -30.26
CA ASN A 289 -1.57 10.95 -30.36
C ASN A 289 -1.60 10.05 -29.09
N ASP A 290 -0.98 10.47 -27.98
CA ASP A 290 -1.08 9.79 -26.70
C ASP A 290 -2.34 10.19 -25.94
N PRO A 291 -3.38 9.37 -25.89
CA PRO A 291 -4.63 9.70 -25.19
C PRO A 291 -4.44 9.79 -23.67
N GLU A 292 -3.46 9.06 -23.10
CA GLU A 292 -3.21 9.09 -21.66
C GLU A 292 -2.75 10.48 -21.20
N SER A 293 -1.83 11.10 -21.91
CA SER A 293 -1.34 12.44 -21.56
C SER A 293 -2.48 13.46 -21.52
N TRP A 294 -3.36 13.47 -22.52
CA TRP A 294 -4.52 14.37 -22.55
C TRP A 294 -5.54 14.04 -21.46
N LEU A 295 -5.73 12.76 -21.14
CA LEU A 295 -6.58 12.34 -20.02
C LEU A 295 -6.04 12.87 -18.69
N ARG A 296 -4.73 12.72 -18.43
CA ARG A 296 -4.09 13.22 -17.19
C ARG A 296 -4.16 14.75 -17.09
N ILE A 297 -3.92 15.47 -18.19
CA ILE A 297 -4.09 16.93 -18.24
C ILE A 297 -5.54 17.32 -17.87
N SER A 298 -6.53 16.61 -18.40
CA SER A 298 -7.94 16.84 -18.05
C SER A 298 -8.21 16.60 -16.56
N GLN A 299 -7.71 15.51 -16.01
CA GLN A 299 -7.86 15.16 -14.59
C GLN A 299 -7.22 16.23 -13.67
N ILE A 300 -6.04 16.74 -14.04
CA ILE A 300 -5.36 17.78 -13.27
C ILE A 300 -6.16 19.09 -13.30
N TYR A 301 -6.61 19.56 -14.49
CA TYR A 301 -7.43 20.75 -14.56
C TYR A 301 -8.76 20.61 -13.82
N ARG A 302 -9.38 19.42 -13.83
CA ARG A 302 -10.58 19.10 -13.06
C ARG A 302 -10.32 19.23 -11.56
N GLN A 303 -9.20 18.69 -11.06
CA GLN A 303 -8.81 18.81 -9.65
C GLN A 303 -8.53 20.27 -9.25
N LYS A 304 -7.97 21.05 -10.16
CA LYS A 304 -7.77 22.51 -10.02
C LYS A 304 -9.05 23.33 -10.22
N ARG A 305 -10.19 22.67 -10.50
CA ARG A 305 -11.48 23.28 -10.83
C ARG A 305 -11.49 24.21 -12.06
N ASP A 306 -10.50 24.08 -12.95
CA ASP A 306 -10.49 24.74 -14.26
C ASP A 306 -11.25 23.88 -15.29
N PHE A 307 -12.57 23.83 -15.15
CA PHE A 307 -13.41 22.97 -15.96
C PHE A 307 -13.35 23.26 -17.47
N PRO A 308 -13.21 24.53 -17.93
CA PRO A 308 -13.03 24.81 -19.36
C PRO A 308 -11.82 24.08 -19.96
N LYS A 309 -10.65 24.19 -19.34
CA LYS A 309 -9.43 23.51 -19.80
C LYS A 309 -9.49 21.99 -19.62
N ALA A 310 -10.12 21.52 -18.54
CA ALA A 310 -10.34 20.11 -18.33
C ALA A 310 -11.16 19.49 -19.48
N LYS A 311 -12.23 20.15 -19.91
CA LYS A 311 -13.06 19.71 -21.06
C LYS A 311 -12.32 19.74 -22.38
N GLU A 312 -11.51 20.78 -22.64
CA GLU A 312 -10.69 20.85 -23.84
C GLU A 312 -9.73 19.64 -23.92
N ALA A 313 -9.04 19.36 -22.83
CA ALA A 313 -8.13 18.20 -22.76
C ALA A 313 -8.88 16.87 -22.88
N ALA A 314 -10.04 16.71 -22.22
CA ALA A 314 -10.90 15.53 -22.35
C ALA A 314 -11.37 15.32 -23.80
N ALA A 315 -11.74 16.39 -24.51
CA ALA A 315 -12.12 16.32 -25.92
C ALA A 315 -10.98 15.83 -26.81
N LYS A 316 -9.74 16.26 -26.55
CA LYS A 316 -8.54 15.77 -27.26
C LYS A 316 -8.29 14.29 -26.99
N ALA A 317 -8.34 13.87 -25.72
CA ALA A 317 -8.21 12.45 -25.36
C ALA A 317 -9.24 11.58 -26.08
N ARG A 318 -10.52 12.02 -26.07
CA ARG A 318 -11.64 11.31 -26.71
C ARG A 318 -11.52 11.28 -28.23
N ALA A 319 -10.98 12.31 -28.87
CA ALA A 319 -10.75 12.34 -30.30
C ALA A 319 -9.70 11.30 -30.74
N ILE A 320 -8.73 11.00 -29.86
CA ILE A 320 -7.68 10.00 -30.12
C ILE A 320 -8.22 8.58 -29.83
N ASP A 321 -8.82 8.35 -28.67
CA ASP A 321 -9.40 7.06 -28.28
C ASP A 321 -10.75 7.23 -27.57
N GLY A 322 -11.81 7.41 -28.38
CA GLY A 322 -13.18 7.54 -27.88
C GLY A 322 -13.79 6.24 -27.34
N SER A 323 -13.11 5.11 -27.51
CA SER A 323 -13.55 3.81 -26.97
C SER A 323 -13.07 3.58 -25.53
N ASN A 324 -12.01 4.23 -25.12
CA ASN A 324 -11.35 4.07 -23.83
C ASN A 324 -12.31 4.38 -22.66
N LEU A 325 -12.43 3.42 -21.76
CA LEU A 325 -13.34 3.52 -20.63
C LEU A 325 -12.92 4.62 -19.64
N ASP A 326 -11.62 4.80 -19.39
CA ASP A 326 -11.10 5.79 -18.44
C ASP A 326 -11.38 7.22 -18.93
N ILE A 327 -11.30 7.45 -20.24
CA ILE A 327 -11.64 8.73 -20.86
C ILE A 327 -13.13 9.03 -20.70
N LYS A 328 -14.00 8.05 -21.00
CA LYS A 328 -15.45 8.17 -20.78
C LYS A 328 -15.78 8.40 -19.31
N MET A 329 -15.10 7.73 -18.40
CA MET A 329 -15.28 7.92 -16.96
C MET A 329 -14.81 9.29 -16.48
N ASN A 330 -13.78 9.86 -17.10
CA ASN A 330 -13.37 11.23 -16.82
C ASN A 330 -14.43 12.26 -17.30
N ASP A 331 -15.09 12.02 -18.44
CA ASP A 331 -16.21 12.85 -18.88
C ASP A 331 -17.38 12.83 -17.88
N VAL A 332 -17.70 11.64 -17.36
CA VAL A 332 -18.70 11.50 -16.27
C VAL A 332 -18.29 12.29 -15.04
N ALA A 333 -17.01 12.14 -14.62
CA ALA A 333 -16.51 12.84 -13.44
C ALA A 333 -16.52 14.36 -13.60
N LEU A 334 -16.20 14.88 -14.81
CA LEU A 334 -16.32 16.30 -15.12
C LEU A 334 -17.76 16.82 -14.97
N LEU A 335 -18.74 16.07 -15.44
CA LEU A 335 -20.16 16.44 -15.30
C LEU A 335 -20.59 16.46 -13.82
N VAL A 336 -20.13 15.48 -13.02
CA VAL A 336 -20.41 15.43 -11.57
C VAL A 336 -19.80 16.63 -10.86
N ASP A 337 -18.55 16.95 -11.13
CA ASP A 337 -17.84 18.06 -10.48
C ASP A 337 -18.40 19.44 -10.87
N GLU A 338 -19.04 19.54 -12.04
CA GLU A 338 -19.81 20.73 -12.47
C GLU A 338 -21.23 20.78 -11.87
N GLY A 339 -21.64 19.79 -11.08
CA GLY A 339 -22.99 19.67 -10.53
C GLY A 339 -24.05 19.21 -11.55
N LYS A 340 -23.64 18.72 -12.74
CA LYS A 340 -24.53 18.25 -13.81
C LYS A 340 -24.84 16.77 -13.65
N THR A 341 -25.38 16.41 -12.48
CA THR A 341 -25.60 15.02 -12.08
C THR A 341 -26.50 14.25 -13.06
N ASP A 342 -27.58 14.85 -13.55
CA ASP A 342 -28.49 14.19 -14.51
C ASP A 342 -27.84 13.90 -15.88
N GLU A 343 -26.98 14.81 -16.36
CA GLU A 343 -26.20 14.57 -17.58
C GLU A 343 -25.19 13.43 -17.37
N ALA A 344 -24.52 13.38 -16.21
CA ALA A 344 -23.61 12.29 -15.83
C ALA A 344 -24.34 10.93 -15.75
N ILE A 345 -25.52 10.90 -15.15
CA ILE A 345 -26.38 9.70 -15.11
C ILE A 345 -26.76 9.25 -16.52
N THR A 346 -27.17 10.18 -17.38
CA THR A 346 -27.56 9.88 -18.76
C THR A 346 -26.38 9.28 -19.54
N LEU A 347 -25.19 9.86 -19.40
CA LEU A 347 -23.97 9.36 -20.03
C LEU A 347 -23.60 7.96 -19.56
N LEU A 348 -23.56 7.73 -18.23
CA LEU A 348 -23.29 6.42 -17.66
C LEU A 348 -24.31 5.37 -18.06
N LYS A 349 -25.59 5.73 -18.06
CA LYS A 349 -26.68 4.84 -18.51
C LYS A 349 -26.48 4.40 -19.97
N GLY A 350 -26.14 5.36 -20.86
CA GLY A 350 -25.82 5.05 -22.24
C GLY A 350 -24.60 4.12 -22.37
N MET A 351 -23.57 4.29 -21.52
CA MET A 351 -22.41 3.38 -21.48
C MET A 351 -22.81 1.97 -21.03
N VAL A 352 -23.66 1.84 -19.99
CA VAL A 352 -24.20 0.53 -19.54
C VAL A 352 -25.01 -0.14 -20.65
N GLU A 353 -25.84 0.59 -21.38
CA GLU A 353 -26.67 0.06 -22.48
C GLU A 353 -25.83 -0.47 -23.65
N GLN A 354 -24.66 0.12 -23.91
CA GLN A 354 -23.71 -0.34 -24.92
C GLN A 354 -22.95 -1.61 -24.53
N THR A 355 -22.94 -1.99 -23.26
CA THR A 355 -22.28 -3.22 -22.80
C THR A 355 -23.26 -4.42 -22.84
N PRO A 356 -22.80 -5.63 -23.21
CA PRO A 356 -23.64 -6.82 -23.21
C PRO A 356 -24.23 -7.12 -21.83
N LYS A 357 -25.53 -7.45 -21.76
CA LYS A 357 -26.21 -7.77 -20.48
C LYS A 357 -25.59 -8.96 -19.77
N ARG A 358 -25.13 -9.95 -20.54
CA ARG A 358 -24.35 -11.10 -20.06
C ARG A 358 -23.10 -11.16 -20.91
N GLY A 359 -22.01 -10.59 -20.43
CA GLY A 359 -20.73 -10.56 -21.14
C GLY A 359 -20.25 -11.98 -21.45
N SER A 360 -19.78 -12.19 -22.67
CA SER A 360 -19.28 -13.49 -23.13
C SER A 360 -17.90 -13.81 -22.53
N ASN A 361 -17.14 -12.79 -22.13
CA ASN A 361 -15.83 -12.94 -21.54
C ASN A 361 -15.71 -12.20 -20.19
N PRO A 362 -14.72 -12.54 -19.34
CA PRO A 362 -14.52 -11.92 -18.03
C PRO A 362 -14.33 -10.39 -18.08
N ALA A 363 -13.64 -9.87 -19.10
CA ALA A 363 -13.36 -8.43 -19.22
C ALA A 363 -14.64 -7.62 -19.50
N GLU A 364 -15.53 -8.11 -20.38
CA GLU A 364 -16.83 -7.48 -20.63
C GLU A 364 -17.70 -7.46 -19.37
N ARG A 365 -17.73 -8.57 -18.62
CA ARG A 365 -18.48 -8.64 -17.35
C ARG A 365 -17.92 -7.65 -16.33
N ALA A 366 -16.60 -7.60 -16.16
CA ALA A 366 -15.95 -6.67 -15.24
C ALA A 366 -16.26 -5.20 -15.60
N SER A 367 -16.14 -4.83 -16.89
CA SER A 367 -16.48 -3.48 -17.35
C SER A 367 -17.93 -3.12 -17.09
N ARG A 368 -18.88 -4.04 -17.36
CA ARG A 368 -20.30 -3.79 -17.07
C ARG A 368 -20.56 -3.63 -15.58
N ILE A 369 -19.96 -4.47 -14.73
CA ILE A 369 -20.09 -4.38 -13.26
C ILE A 369 -19.58 -3.04 -12.79
N GLN A 370 -18.40 -2.59 -13.24
CA GLN A 370 -17.83 -1.30 -12.89
C GLN A 370 -18.75 -0.13 -13.25
N LEU A 371 -19.35 -0.16 -14.46
CA LEU A 371 -20.30 0.86 -14.89
C LEU A 371 -21.56 0.87 -14.05
N LEU A 372 -22.13 -0.31 -13.74
CA LEU A 372 -23.31 -0.44 -12.89
C LEU A 372 -23.03 0.02 -11.45
N GLU A 373 -21.87 -0.33 -10.86
CA GLU A 373 -21.47 0.16 -9.55
C GLU A 373 -21.42 1.69 -9.53
N ARG A 374 -20.77 2.28 -10.54
CA ARG A 374 -20.66 3.75 -10.63
C ARG A 374 -22.00 4.44 -10.83
N LEU A 375 -22.87 3.88 -11.69
CA LEU A 375 -24.21 4.40 -11.93
C LEU A 375 -25.08 4.30 -10.67
N GLY A 376 -25.03 3.16 -9.96
CA GLY A 376 -25.75 2.96 -8.70
C GLY A 376 -25.29 3.94 -7.61
N MET A 377 -23.98 4.15 -7.49
CA MET A 377 -23.41 5.15 -6.57
C MET A 377 -23.85 6.57 -6.92
N LEU A 378 -23.88 6.91 -8.22
CA LEU A 378 -24.31 8.24 -8.65
C LEU A 378 -25.80 8.47 -8.41
N TYR A 379 -26.65 7.47 -8.67
CA TYR A 379 -28.07 7.54 -8.27
C TYR A 379 -28.24 7.73 -6.77
N ARG A 380 -27.44 7.03 -5.96
CA ARG A 380 -27.48 7.13 -4.49
C ARG A 380 -27.08 8.54 -4.02
N SER A 381 -26.02 9.10 -4.59
CA SER A 381 -25.59 10.49 -4.26
C SER A 381 -26.56 11.57 -4.74
N ALA A 382 -27.44 11.23 -5.67
CA ALA A 382 -28.51 12.10 -6.18
C ALA A 382 -29.86 11.88 -5.45
N ASP A 383 -29.86 11.16 -4.31
CA ASP A 383 -31.04 10.78 -3.53
C ASP A 383 -32.09 9.96 -4.33
N ARG A 384 -31.65 9.37 -5.47
CA ARG A 384 -32.49 8.52 -6.35
C ARG A 384 -32.41 7.05 -5.89
N THR A 385 -32.88 6.78 -4.68
CA THR A 385 -32.74 5.51 -3.96
C THR A 385 -33.25 4.31 -4.74
N ASN A 386 -34.42 4.40 -5.36
CA ASN A 386 -35.02 3.27 -6.08
C ASN A 386 -34.20 2.88 -7.33
N GLU A 387 -33.75 3.86 -8.08
CA GLU A 387 -32.92 3.63 -9.27
C GLU A 387 -31.53 3.08 -8.87
N ALA A 388 -30.95 3.54 -7.77
CA ALA A 388 -29.72 2.98 -7.24
C ALA A 388 -29.86 1.49 -6.91
N VAL A 389 -30.92 1.13 -6.20
CA VAL A 389 -31.22 -0.28 -5.83
C VAL A 389 -31.43 -1.15 -7.06
N GLU A 390 -32.22 -0.71 -8.04
CA GLU A 390 -32.44 -1.46 -9.27
C GLU A 390 -31.16 -1.62 -10.09
N THR A 391 -30.29 -0.61 -10.07
CA THR A 391 -28.99 -0.68 -10.73
C THR A 391 -28.06 -1.67 -10.04
N PHE A 392 -27.97 -1.66 -8.72
CA PHE A 392 -27.17 -2.65 -7.98
C PHE A 392 -27.68 -4.08 -8.17
N ARG A 393 -28.99 -4.32 -8.24
CA ARG A 393 -29.55 -5.64 -8.53
C ARG A 393 -29.07 -6.22 -9.87
N GLN A 394 -28.84 -5.37 -10.88
CA GLN A 394 -28.34 -5.83 -12.17
C GLN A 394 -26.94 -6.44 -12.07
N ILE A 395 -26.11 -6.03 -11.12
CA ILE A 395 -24.76 -6.58 -10.90
C ILE A 395 -24.86 -8.08 -10.56
N ALA A 396 -25.77 -8.47 -9.67
CA ALA A 396 -25.98 -9.88 -9.31
C ALA A 396 -26.52 -10.74 -10.49
N VAL A 397 -27.12 -10.11 -11.50
CA VAL A 397 -27.53 -10.78 -12.75
C VAL A 397 -26.33 -11.03 -13.67
N VAL A 398 -25.35 -10.10 -13.66
CA VAL A 398 -24.11 -10.23 -14.45
C VAL A 398 -23.17 -11.25 -13.80
N ASP A 399 -23.06 -11.21 -12.46
CA ASP A 399 -22.22 -12.10 -11.67
C ASP A 399 -22.91 -12.46 -10.35
N SER A 400 -23.33 -13.72 -10.24
CA SER A 400 -24.02 -14.25 -9.07
C SER A 400 -23.13 -14.32 -7.82
N ASP A 401 -21.81 -14.41 -8.00
CA ASP A 401 -20.85 -14.49 -6.88
C ASP A 401 -20.79 -13.16 -6.10
N LEU A 402 -21.21 -12.07 -6.74
CA LEU A 402 -21.32 -10.76 -6.12
C LEU A 402 -22.64 -10.53 -5.37
N SER A 403 -23.55 -11.52 -5.32
CA SER A 403 -24.90 -11.35 -4.76
C SER A 403 -24.89 -10.90 -3.30
N ALA A 404 -23.96 -11.39 -2.48
CA ALA A 404 -23.81 -10.97 -1.09
C ALA A 404 -23.36 -9.49 -0.99
N LYS A 405 -22.35 -9.09 -1.79
CA LYS A 405 -21.88 -7.70 -1.89
C LYS A 405 -22.99 -6.76 -2.36
N VAL A 406 -23.75 -7.16 -3.37
CA VAL A 406 -24.90 -6.40 -3.90
C VAL A 406 -25.97 -6.22 -2.83
N ALA A 407 -26.32 -7.27 -2.10
CA ALA A 407 -27.28 -7.18 -1.01
C ALA A 407 -26.84 -6.18 0.06
N ALA A 408 -25.57 -6.21 0.44
CA ALA A 408 -25.00 -5.22 1.38
C ALA A 408 -25.07 -3.77 0.83
N GLN A 409 -24.80 -3.57 -0.46
CA GLN A 409 -24.91 -2.25 -1.10
C GLN A 409 -26.34 -1.73 -1.14
N ILE A 410 -27.32 -2.60 -1.39
CA ILE A 410 -28.75 -2.26 -1.38
C ILE A 410 -29.16 -1.81 0.03
N VAL A 411 -28.80 -2.57 1.03
CA VAL A 411 -29.06 -2.24 2.44
C VAL A 411 -28.45 -0.88 2.80
N GLU A 412 -27.20 -0.67 2.43
CA GLU A 412 -26.49 0.60 2.68
C GLU A 412 -27.19 1.77 1.96
N THR A 413 -27.73 1.55 0.77
CA THR A 413 -28.49 2.56 0.02
C THR A 413 -29.75 2.99 0.76
N TYR A 414 -30.52 2.06 1.28
CA TYR A 414 -31.68 2.39 2.11
C TYR A 414 -31.29 3.05 3.44
N ARG A 415 -30.19 2.60 4.04
CA ARG A 415 -29.67 3.16 5.31
C ARG A 415 -29.28 4.63 5.13
N GLN A 416 -28.56 4.97 4.05
CA GLN A 416 -28.18 6.36 3.73
C GLN A 416 -29.38 7.24 3.40
N ALA A 417 -30.41 6.66 2.75
CA ALA A 417 -31.68 7.32 2.52
C ALA A 417 -32.55 7.44 3.79
N LYS A 418 -32.04 6.98 4.95
CA LYS A 418 -32.76 6.93 6.23
C LYS A 418 -34.08 6.13 6.18
N ASP A 419 -34.24 5.25 5.16
CA ASP A 419 -35.37 4.31 5.04
C ASP A 419 -35.06 3.03 5.85
N TYR A 420 -35.01 3.19 7.17
CA TYR A 420 -34.67 2.11 8.10
C TYR A 420 -35.62 0.90 8.01
N PRO A 421 -36.94 1.06 7.76
CA PRO A 421 -37.82 -0.09 7.56
C PRO A 421 -37.40 -0.97 6.36
N LYS A 422 -37.02 -0.36 5.22
CA LYS A 422 -36.56 -1.13 4.07
C LYS A 422 -35.14 -1.68 4.30
N ALA A 423 -34.24 -0.92 4.94
CA ALA A 423 -32.92 -1.40 5.31
C ALA A 423 -33.01 -2.64 6.24
N ASP A 424 -33.90 -2.63 7.23
CA ASP A 424 -34.16 -3.76 8.14
C ASP A 424 -34.61 -5.00 7.37
N LYS A 425 -35.64 -4.87 6.52
CA LYS A 425 -36.19 -5.96 5.73
C LYS A 425 -35.15 -6.55 4.74
N GLU A 426 -34.44 -5.70 4.00
CA GLU A 426 -33.45 -6.17 3.01
C GLU A 426 -32.24 -6.81 3.71
N SER A 427 -31.77 -6.26 4.85
CA SER A 427 -30.65 -6.85 5.58
C SER A 427 -31.02 -8.17 6.26
N GLU A 428 -32.24 -8.33 6.72
CA GLU A 428 -32.76 -9.61 7.23
C GLU A 428 -32.82 -10.66 6.12
N SER A 429 -33.37 -10.30 4.96
CA SER A 429 -33.44 -11.18 3.78
C SER A 429 -32.02 -11.55 3.30
N ALA A 430 -31.08 -10.60 3.30
CA ALA A 430 -29.70 -10.86 2.96
C ALA A 430 -29.04 -11.87 3.92
N LEU A 431 -29.23 -11.70 5.23
CA LEU A 431 -28.68 -12.62 6.23
C LEU A 431 -29.28 -14.02 6.13
N GLN A 432 -30.56 -14.16 5.77
CA GLN A 432 -31.18 -15.47 5.52
C GLN A 432 -30.55 -16.18 4.31
N LYS A 433 -30.20 -15.44 3.25
CA LYS A 433 -29.59 -16.00 2.04
C LYS A 433 -28.09 -16.28 2.20
N PHE A 434 -27.38 -15.46 2.97
CA PHE A 434 -25.94 -15.48 3.15
C PHE A 434 -25.57 -15.48 4.65
N PRO A 435 -25.96 -16.51 5.41
CA PRO A 435 -25.90 -16.48 6.88
C PRO A 435 -24.49 -16.47 7.48
N SER A 436 -23.47 -16.84 6.69
CA SER A 436 -22.05 -16.85 7.08
C SER A 436 -21.20 -15.81 6.34
N ASP A 437 -21.81 -15.00 5.48
CA ASP A 437 -21.07 -13.94 4.79
C ASP A 437 -20.77 -12.79 5.77
N ARG A 438 -19.48 -12.51 5.94
CA ARG A 438 -18.99 -11.49 6.90
C ARG A 438 -19.55 -10.09 6.61
N LEU A 439 -19.58 -9.68 5.34
CA LEU A 439 -20.06 -8.36 4.94
C LEU A 439 -21.56 -8.22 5.23
N VAL A 440 -22.35 -9.23 4.89
CA VAL A 440 -23.80 -9.26 5.14
C VAL A 440 -24.09 -9.23 6.64
N MET A 441 -23.36 -10.02 7.45
CA MET A 441 -23.51 -10.01 8.90
C MET A 441 -23.17 -8.65 9.50
N MET A 442 -22.07 -8.02 9.06
CA MET A 442 -21.70 -6.67 9.52
C MET A 442 -22.74 -5.63 9.13
N THR A 443 -23.21 -5.66 7.88
CA THR A 443 -24.24 -4.75 7.38
C THR A 443 -25.54 -4.90 8.18
N ARG A 444 -25.97 -6.13 8.48
CA ARG A 444 -27.15 -6.39 9.34
C ARG A 444 -26.94 -5.84 10.74
N ALA A 445 -25.77 -6.05 11.34
CA ALA A 445 -25.45 -5.52 12.67
C ALA A 445 -25.50 -3.98 12.69
N THR A 446 -25.01 -3.33 11.63
CA THR A 446 -25.05 -1.87 11.49
C THR A 446 -26.50 -1.35 11.44
N VAL A 447 -27.35 -1.94 10.60
CA VAL A 447 -28.77 -1.55 10.52
C VAL A 447 -29.47 -1.69 11.88
N LEU A 448 -29.26 -2.84 12.54
CA LEU A 448 -29.82 -3.07 13.88
C LEU A 448 -29.33 -2.04 14.91
N SER A 449 -28.05 -1.68 14.83
CA SER A 449 -27.45 -0.63 15.66
C SER A 449 -28.12 0.73 15.42
N ASP A 450 -28.29 1.13 14.16
CA ASP A 450 -28.91 2.41 13.79
C ASP A 450 -30.40 2.47 14.23
N MET A 451 -31.06 1.32 14.32
CA MET A 451 -32.41 1.20 14.84
C MET A 451 -32.47 1.09 16.38
N GLY A 452 -31.36 1.16 17.09
CA GLY A 452 -31.31 1.00 18.57
C GLY A 452 -31.47 -0.45 19.04
N LYS A 453 -31.47 -1.44 18.12
CA LYS A 453 -31.55 -2.87 18.44
C LYS A 453 -30.17 -3.43 18.76
N PHE A 454 -29.55 -2.99 19.86
CA PHE A 454 -28.14 -3.26 20.16
C PHE A 454 -27.85 -4.74 20.49
N ASP A 455 -28.72 -5.42 21.25
CA ASP A 455 -28.46 -6.83 21.63
C ASP A 455 -28.39 -7.78 20.43
N PRO A 456 -29.33 -7.74 19.47
CA PRO A 456 -29.20 -8.50 18.23
C PRO A 456 -27.96 -8.12 17.42
N ALA A 457 -27.60 -6.83 17.31
CA ALA A 457 -26.40 -6.37 16.63
C ALA A 457 -25.12 -6.96 17.25
N ILE A 458 -24.98 -6.87 18.56
CA ILE A 458 -23.89 -7.44 19.35
C ILE A 458 -23.83 -8.96 19.15
N SER A 459 -24.97 -9.65 19.19
CA SER A 459 -25.03 -11.10 19.00
C SER A 459 -24.51 -11.53 17.62
N ILE A 460 -24.88 -10.82 16.56
CA ILE A 460 -24.40 -11.09 15.21
C ILE A 460 -22.89 -10.80 15.10
N THR A 461 -22.43 -9.66 15.64
CA THR A 461 -21.00 -9.29 15.59
C THR A 461 -20.15 -10.28 16.36
N LYS A 462 -20.60 -10.81 17.50
CA LYS A 462 -19.88 -11.87 18.23
C LYS A 462 -19.69 -13.15 17.43
N LYS A 463 -20.60 -13.51 16.53
CA LYS A 463 -20.45 -14.68 15.65
C LYS A 463 -19.35 -14.50 14.60
N LEU A 464 -18.84 -13.29 14.41
CA LEU A 464 -17.72 -13.01 13.52
C LEU A 464 -16.35 -13.28 14.16
N LEU A 465 -16.31 -13.49 15.49
CA LEU A 465 -15.08 -13.87 16.17
C LEU A 465 -14.67 -15.29 15.75
N SER A 466 -13.47 -15.40 15.21
CA SER A 466 -12.91 -16.64 14.65
C SER A 466 -11.76 -17.20 15.47
N GLY A 467 -11.24 -16.44 16.41
CA GLY A 467 -10.01 -16.71 17.15
C GLY A 467 -8.74 -16.31 16.39
N LYS A 468 -8.88 -15.74 15.19
CA LYS A 468 -7.78 -15.26 14.37
C LYS A 468 -8.17 -13.92 13.71
N ASP A 469 -7.29 -12.93 13.80
CA ASP A 469 -7.47 -11.58 13.23
C ASP A 469 -8.76 -10.88 13.74
N ASP A 470 -9.15 -11.12 14.98
CA ASP A 470 -10.41 -10.67 15.56
C ASP A 470 -10.37 -9.23 16.11
N ARG A 471 -9.23 -8.52 16.01
CA ARG A 471 -9.07 -7.18 16.55
C ARG A 471 -10.16 -6.22 16.10
N ASP A 472 -10.41 -6.15 14.80
CA ASP A 472 -11.41 -5.23 14.23
C ASP A 472 -12.84 -5.60 14.65
N THR A 473 -13.10 -6.88 14.88
CA THR A 473 -14.37 -7.34 15.42
C THR A 473 -14.56 -6.88 16.86
N TYR A 474 -13.52 -6.89 17.69
CA TYR A 474 -13.58 -6.34 19.05
C TYR A 474 -13.72 -4.81 19.05
N ILE A 475 -13.09 -4.09 18.11
CA ILE A 475 -13.31 -2.65 17.93
C ILE A 475 -14.78 -2.38 17.55
N THR A 476 -15.35 -3.14 16.62
CA THR A 476 -16.76 -3.03 16.25
C THR A 476 -17.68 -3.32 17.45
N LEU A 477 -17.39 -4.35 18.25
CA LEU A 477 -18.12 -4.63 19.49
C LEU A 477 -18.03 -3.46 20.48
N ALA A 478 -16.84 -2.87 20.63
CA ALA A 478 -16.66 -1.71 21.51
C ALA A 478 -17.54 -0.52 21.08
N GLN A 479 -17.62 -0.24 19.76
CA GLN A 479 -18.51 0.80 19.20
C GLN A 479 -20.00 0.50 19.47
N LEU A 480 -20.43 -0.75 19.30
CA LEU A 480 -21.79 -1.17 19.59
C LEU A 480 -22.12 -1.02 21.08
N TYR A 481 -21.20 -1.40 21.97
CA TYR A 481 -21.37 -1.23 23.41
C TYR A 481 -21.36 0.25 23.81
N GLU A 482 -20.58 1.10 23.15
CA GLU A 482 -20.60 2.56 23.34
C GLU A 482 -21.99 3.13 23.03
N LYS A 483 -22.54 2.83 21.83
CA LYS A 483 -23.89 3.25 21.45
C LYS A 483 -24.98 2.73 22.42
N ALA A 484 -24.79 1.49 22.89
CA ALA A 484 -25.67 0.88 23.90
C ALA A 484 -25.44 1.43 25.31
N LYS A 485 -24.52 2.36 25.52
CA LYS A 485 -24.10 2.90 26.83
C LYS A 485 -23.64 1.82 27.84
N ARG A 486 -23.11 0.68 27.30
CA ARG A 486 -22.60 -0.49 28.07
C ARG A 486 -21.09 -0.40 28.23
N PHE A 487 -20.62 0.57 28.99
CA PHE A 487 -19.21 0.94 29.07
C PHE A 487 -18.28 -0.14 29.65
N ASP A 488 -18.77 -0.99 30.56
CA ASP A 488 -17.99 -2.12 31.10
C ASP A 488 -17.71 -3.17 30.06
N ASP A 489 -18.67 -3.46 29.17
CA ASP A 489 -18.48 -4.39 28.04
C ASP A 489 -17.63 -3.77 26.94
N MET A 490 -17.75 -2.44 26.73
CA MET A 490 -16.87 -1.69 25.83
C MET A 490 -15.41 -1.81 26.30
N SER A 491 -15.13 -1.58 27.61
CA SER A 491 -13.78 -1.71 28.17
C SER A 491 -13.20 -3.10 27.93
N LYS A 492 -13.98 -4.16 28.19
CA LYS A 492 -13.52 -5.55 27.94
C LYS A 492 -13.20 -5.79 26.47
N SER A 493 -14.03 -5.26 25.56
CA SER A 493 -13.76 -5.41 24.11
C SER A 493 -12.50 -4.67 23.70
N LEU A 494 -12.25 -3.49 24.26
CA LEU A 494 -11.00 -2.75 24.02
C LEU A 494 -9.78 -3.48 24.62
N ASP A 495 -9.93 -4.14 25.77
CA ASP A 495 -8.86 -4.96 26.36
C ASP A 495 -8.49 -6.17 25.46
N GLU A 496 -9.48 -6.82 24.84
CA GLU A 496 -9.22 -7.89 23.87
C GLU A 496 -8.60 -7.37 22.58
N ALA A 497 -9.05 -6.20 22.07
CA ALA A 497 -8.45 -5.57 20.92
C ALA A 497 -6.97 -5.17 21.16
N ASP A 498 -6.65 -4.65 22.36
CA ASP A 498 -5.28 -4.31 22.77
C ASP A 498 -4.34 -5.52 22.80
N LYS A 499 -4.80 -6.69 23.26
CA LYS A 499 -4.01 -7.93 23.23
C LYS A 499 -3.61 -8.35 21.82
N LEU A 500 -4.42 -7.97 20.81
CA LEU A 500 -4.23 -8.28 19.41
C LEU A 500 -3.55 -7.14 18.64
N SER A 501 -3.24 -6.03 19.31
CA SER A 501 -2.60 -4.86 18.70
C SER A 501 -1.13 -5.14 18.39
N ILE A 502 -0.73 -4.95 17.13
CA ILE A 502 0.64 -5.22 16.63
C ILE A 502 1.40 -3.90 16.42
N SER A 503 0.71 -2.87 15.95
CA SER A 503 1.28 -1.58 15.59
C SER A 503 1.04 -0.49 16.65
N LYS A 504 1.77 0.63 16.53
CA LYS A 504 1.47 1.83 17.31
C LYS A 504 0.09 2.40 17.00
N ASP A 505 -0.30 2.37 15.72
CA ASP A 505 -1.60 2.88 15.26
C ASP A 505 -2.77 2.11 15.86
N ASP A 506 -2.58 0.80 16.09
CA ASP A 506 -3.54 -0.03 16.80
C ASP A 506 -3.80 0.48 18.22
N LYS A 507 -2.72 0.83 18.94
CA LYS A 507 -2.79 1.36 20.30
C LYS A 507 -3.36 2.77 20.34
N VAL A 508 -3.03 3.60 19.35
CA VAL A 508 -3.63 4.94 19.18
C VAL A 508 -5.16 4.81 19.09
N THR A 509 -5.65 3.87 18.28
CA THR A 509 -7.10 3.62 18.13
C THR A 509 -7.75 3.20 19.43
N THR A 510 -7.21 2.24 20.16
CA THR A 510 -7.82 1.75 21.41
C THR A 510 -7.74 2.79 22.54
N ASN A 511 -6.63 3.53 22.66
CA ASN A 511 -6.51 4.63 23.61
C ASN A 511 -7.48 5.77 23.33
N PHE A 512 -7.66 6.11 22.04
CA PHE A 512 -8.65 7.12 21.63
C PHE A 512 -10.06 6.71 22.05
N MET A 513 -10.47 5.47 21.76
CA MET A 513 -11.79 4.95 22.14
C MET A 513 -11.97 4.86 23.66
N ARG A 514 -10.92 4.57 24.45
CA ARG A 514 -10.96 4.64 25.91
C ARG A 514 -11.17 6.09 26.39
N GLY A 515 -10.48 7.04 25.74
CA GLY A 515 -10.66 8.46 26.02
C GLY A 515 -12.11 8.90 25.81
N SER A 516 -12.71 8.57 24.67
CA SER A 516 -14.12 8.82 24.37
C SER A 516 -15.05 8.14 25.38
N MET A 517 -14.79 6.87 25.71
CA MET A 517 -15.55 6.13 26.71
C MET A 517 -15.58 6.84 28.10
N TYR A 518 -14.40 7.28 28.56
CA TYR A 518 -14.30 7.97 29.84
C TYR A 518 -14.96 9.35 29.80
N GLU A 519 -14.85 10.08 28.69
CA GLU A 519 -15.53 11.36 28.49
C GLU A 519 -17.04 11.20 28.61
N ARG A 520 -17.64 10.23 27.89
CA ARG A 520 -19.09 9.93 28.00
C ARG A 520 -19.53 9.52 29.38
N GLN A 521 -18.66 8.90 30.19
CA GLN A 521 -18.90 8.61 31.60
C GLN A 521 -18.65 9.82 32.50
N LYS A 522 -18.26 10.99 31.95
CA LYS A 522 -17.85 12.19 32.68
C LYS A 522 -16.65 11.98 33.61
N LYS A 523 -15.83 10.98 33.34
CA LYS A 523 -14.55 10.68 34.00
C LYS A 523 -13.40 11.42 33.28
N PHE A 524 -13.48 12.74 33.31
CA PHE A 524 -12.69 13.62 32.46
C PHE A 524 -11.16 13.49 32.64
N ASP A 525 -10.70 13.26 33.88
CA ASP A 525 -9.26 13.11 34.15
C ASP A 525 -8.71 11.82 33.52
N LEU A 526 -9.49 10.74 33.50
CA LEU A 526 -9.14 9.50 32.80
C LEU A 526 -9.21 9.70 31.30
N ALA A 527 -10.20 10.41 30.78
CA ALA A 527 -10.32 10.73 29.36
C ALA A 527 -9.12 11.54 28.90
N GLU A 528 -8.72 12.59 29.62
CA GLU A 528 -7.53 13.39 29.31
C GLU A 528 -6.26 12.54 29.31
N ALA A 529 -6.11 11.63 30.29
CA ALA A 529 -4.94 10.74 30.34
C ALA A 529 -4.83 9.84 29.11
N GLU A 530 -5.96 9.29 28.63
CA GLU A 530 -5.95 8.44 27.43
C GLU A 530 -5.67 9.26 26.15
N PHE A 531 -6.29 10.43 25.96
CA PHE A 531 -5.98 11.30 24.82
C PHE A 531 -4.52 11.78 24.82
N ARG A 532 -3.93 12.02 26.00
CA ARG A 532 -2.51 12.35 26.09
C ARG A 532 -1.59 11.18 25.71
N LYS A 533 -1.99 9.92 25.95
CA LYS A 533 -1.27 8.75 25.44
C LYS A 533 -1.30 8.72 23.91
N VAL A 534 -2.46 8.99 23.31
CA VAL A 534 -2.57 9.12 21.85
C VAL A 534 -1.60 10.18 21.34
N LEU A 535 -1.57 11.37 21.95
CA LEU A 535 -0.69 12.47 21.52
C LEU A 535 0.80 12.23 21.83
N ALA A 536 1.13 11.31 22.75
CA ALA A 536 2.52 10.90 22.99
C ALA A 536 3.03 9.97 21.86
N ASP A 537 2.17 9.12 21.32
CA ASP A 537 2.50 8.24 20.21
C ASP A 537 2.37 8.93 18.84
N ASP A 538 1.35 9.79 18.68
CA ASP A 538 1.08 10.60 17.49
C ASP A 538 0.75 12.05 17.90
N PRO A 539 1.77 12.93 18.02
CA PRO A 539 1.59 14.33 18.47
C PRO A 539 0.72 15.18 17.55
N ASP A 540 0.54 14.75 16.33
CA ASP A 540 -0.22 15.43 15.28
C ASP A 540 -1.61 14.83 15.06
N ASN A 541 -2.07 13.92 15.91
CA ASN A 541 -3.38 13.29 15.81
C ASN A 541 -4.51 14.31 15.92
N ALA A 542 -5.05 14.70 14.78
CA ALA A 542 -6.05 15.77 14.70
C ALA A 542 -7.31 15.47 15.51
N SER A 543 -7.77 14.21 15.50
CA SER A 543 -8.95 13.79 16.27
C SER A 543 -8.72 13.91 17.77
N ALA A 544 -7.59 13.43 18.29
CA ALA A 544 -7.27 13.52 19.73
C ALA A 544 -7.08 14.98 20.18
N LEU A 545 -6.41 15.79 19.35
CA LEU A 545 -6.28 17.23 19.60
C LEU A 545 -7.65 17.91 19.68
N ASN A 546 -8.55 17.63 18.73
CA ASN A 546 -9.88 18.20 18.72
C ASN A 546 -10.73 17.75 19.92
N TYR A 547 -10.76 16.45 20.23
CA TYR A 547 -11.53 15.92 21.36
C TYR A 547 -11.06 16.50 22.69
N LEU A 548 -9.74 16.56 22.90
CA LEU A 548 -9.16 17.15 24.12
C LEU A 548 -9.52 18.64 24.21
N GLY A 549 -9.37 19.37 23.10
CA GLY A 549 -9.73 20.79 23.03
C GLY A 549 -11.21 21.03 23.30
N TYR A 550 -12.10 20.26 22.66
CA TYR A 550 -13.56 20.37 22.88
C TYR A 550 -13.93 20.06 24.33
N MET A 551 -13.42 18.97 24.90
CA MET A 551 -13.69 18.57 26.29
C MET A 551 -13.27 19.67 27.30
N LEU A 552 -12.12 20.31 27.09
CA LEU A 552 -11.69 21.43 27.92
C LEU A 552 -12.60 22.65 27.77
N ALA A 553 -13.00 22.96 26.54
CA ALA A 553 -13.88 24.08 26.23
C ALA A 553 -15.25 23.88 26.84
N ASP A 554 -15.85 22.71 26.71
CA ASP A 554 -17.17 22.40 27.23
C ASP A 554 -17.21 22.53 28.76
N ARG A 555 -16.16 22.13 29.46
CA ARG A 555 -15.96 22.32 30.91
C ARG A 555 -15.60 23.75 31.30
N ASN A 556 -15.45 24.66 30.36
CA ASN A 556 -14.95 26.03 30.60
C ASN A 556 -13.59 26.06 31.33
N ALA A 557 -12.71 25.10 31.01
CA ALA A 557 -11.42 24.90 31.65
C ALA A 557 -10.29 25.10 30.64
N ARG A 558 -9.21 25.78 31.03
CA ARG A 558 -7.99 25.93 30.23
C ARG A 558 -8.26 26.34 28.78
N LEU A 559 -9.12 27.34 28.55
CA LEU A 559 -9.62 27.73 27.23
C LEU A 559 -8.53 28.08 26.21
N ASN A 560 -7.42 28.66 26.68
CA ASN A 560 -6.28 28.94 25.75
C ASN A 560 -5.60 27.66 25.28
N GLU A 561 -5.46 26.64 26.13
CA GLU A 561 -4.95 25.32 25.76
C GLU A 561 -5.93 24.61 24.80
N ALA A 562 -7.22 24.70 25.08
CA ALA A 562 -8.26 24.18 24.18
C ALA A 562 -8.18 24.80 22.78
N LEU A 563 -8.01 26.12 22.71
CA LEU A 563 -7.88 26.86 21.46
C LEU A 563 -6.62 26.42 20.67
N ASP A 564 -5.49 26.22 21.38
CA ASP A 564 -4.27 25.74 20.74
C ASP A 564 -4.40 24.34 20.15
N TYR A 565 -5.01 23.41 20.90
CA TYR A 565 -5.27 22.05 20.42
C TYR A 565 -6.16 22.03 19.17
N ILE A 566 -7.27 22.75 19.16
CA ILE A 566 -8.20 22.77 18.03
C ILE A 566 -7.57 23.46 16.82
N ASN A 567 -6.77 24.53 17.01
CA ASN A 567 -6.04 25.14 15.92
C ASN A 567 -5.00 24.20 15.29
N LYS A 568 -4.32 23.35 16.09
CA LYS A 568 -3.43 22.32 15.59
C LYS A 568 -4.19 21.28 14.77
N ALA A 569 -5.36 20.84 15.24
CA ALA A 569 -6.23 19.94 14.48
C ALA A 569 -6.66 20.54 13.13
N LEU A 570 -7.11 21.80 13.13
CA LEU A 570 -7.49 22.52 11.91
C LEU A 570 -6.33 22.79 10.98
N LYS A 571 -5.11 22.92 11.48
CA LYS A 571 -3.90 23.01 10.60
C LYS A 571 -3.72 21.73 9.79
N LYS A 572 -4.07 20.58 10.35
CA LYS A 572 -4.01 19.28 9.63
C LYS A 572 -5.19 19.12 8.67
N GLU A 573 -6.38 19.48 9.11
CA GLU A 573 -7.62 19.33 8.35
C GLU A 573 -8.42 20.66 8.31
N PRO A 574 -8.03 21.65 7.51
CA PRO A 574 -8.60 23.01 7.52
C PRO A 574 -10.10 23.07 7.16
N GLY A 575 -10.58 22.05 6.43
CA GLY A 575 -11.98 21.95 5.98
C GLY A 575 -12.88 21.09 6.88
N ASN A 576 -12.38 20.54 7.98
CA ASN A 576 -13.16 19.65 8.84
C ASN A 576 -14.24 20.46 9.62
N GLY A 577 -15.52 20.18 9.32
CA GLY A 577 -16.65 20.89 9.91
C GLY A 577 -16.77 20.68 11.41
N ALA A 578 -16.48 19.47 11.92
CA ALA A 578 -16.52 19.18 13.36
C ALA A 578 -15.43 19.94 14.15
N TYR A 579 -14.24 20.13 13.54
CA TYR A 579 -13.17 20.91 14.15
C TYR A 579 -13.49 22.42 14.12
N LEU A 580 -14.17 22.89 13.07
CA LEU A 580 -14.69 24.25 13.02
C LEU A 580 -15.77 24.48 14.08
N ASP A 581 -16.68 23.52 14.31
CA ASP A 581 -17.65 23.57 15.39
C ASP A 581 -16.97 23.70 16.76
N SER A 582 -16.02 22.83 17.04
CA SER A 582 -15.21 22.87 18.28
C SER A 582 -14.51 24.22 18.45
N LEU A 583 -13.96 24.80 17.37
CA LEU A 583 -13.34 26.13 17.40
C LEU A 583 -14.37 27.22 17.75
N GLY A 584 -15.54 27.17 17.10
CA GLY A 584 -16.63 28.11 17.39
C GLY A 584 -17.09 28.00 18.83
N TRP A 585 -17.20 26.78 19.39
CA TRP A 585 -17.55 26.54 20.77
C TRP A 585 -16.50 27.11 21.74
N VAL A 586 -15.20 26.90 21.50
CA VAL A 586 -14.13 27.52 22.31
C VAL A 586 -14.26 29.05 22.29
N MET A 587 -14.44 29.66 21.12
CA MET A 587 -14.61 31.10 20.97
C MET A 587 -15.84 31.62 21.74
N PHE A 588 -16.95 30.89 21.72
CA PHE A 588 -18.14 31.20 22.52
C PHE A 588 -17.83 31.18 24.02
N ARG A 589 -17.14 30.14 24.52
CA ARG A 589 -16.73 30.03 25.93
C ARG A 589 -15.75 31.14 26.32
N MET A 590 -14.93 31.62 25.40
CA MET A 590 -14.07 32.78 25.60
C MET A 590 -14.77 34.14 25.46
N ASN A 591 -16.09 34.14 25.22
CA ASN A 591 -16.92 35.32 24.99
C ASN A 591 -16.57 36.10 23.71
N ARG A 592 -15.96 35.46 22.74
CA ARG A 592 -15.64 35.99 21.38
C ARG A 592 -16.82 35.72 20.47
N LEU A 593 -17.96 36.40 20.69
CA LEU A 593 -19.24 36.01 20.09
C LEU A 593 -19.29 36.17 18.57
N GLN A 594 -18.65 37.19 18.00
CA GLN A 594 -18.65 37.35 16.53
C GLN A 594 -17.78 36.28 15.85
N ASP A 595 -16.60 36.04 16.38
CA ASP A 595 -15.71 35.00 15.85
C ASP A 595 -16.36 33.60 15.93
N ALA A 596 -17.08 33.32 17.02
CA ALA A 596 -17.85 32.08 17.23
C ALA A 596 -18.93 31.92 16.15
N GLU A 597 -19.74 32.98 15.93
CA GLU A 597 -20.80 32.95 14.90
C GLU A 597 -20.24 32.68 13.52
N ASP A 598 -19.19 33.42 13.10
CA ASP A 598 -18.60 33.28 11.78
C ASP A 598 -18.00 31.89 11.59
N THR A 599 -17.37 31.32 12.64
CA THR A 599 -16.78 30.00 12.60
C THR A 599 -17.82 28.89 12.55
N LEU A 600 -18.91 29.00 13.34
CA LEU A 600 -20.01 28.02 13.32
C LEU A 600 -20.78 28.03 12.01
N LYS A 601 -20.96 29.20 11.37
CA LYS A 601 -21.54 29.28 10.01
C LYS A 601 -20.66 28.54 9.00
N ARG A 602 -19.33 28.70 9.08
CA ARG A 602 -18.41 27.92 8.25
C ARG A 602 -18.48 26.41 8.56
N ALA A 603 -18.71 26.01 9.79
CA ALA A 603 -18.96 24.61 10.15
C ALA A 603 -20.22 24.09 9.46
N LEU A 604 -21.33 24.85 9.49
CA LEU A 604 -22.57 24.50 8.80
C LEU A 604 -22.43 24.42 7.28
N ASP A 605 -21.58 25.23 6.67
CA ASP A 605 -21.26 25.10 5.24
C ASP A 605 -20.64 23.73 4.89
N LYS A 606 -20.05 23.04 5.86
CA LYS A 606 -19.41 21.75 5.70
C LYS A 606 -20.27 20.57 6.16
N ILE A 607 -20.96 20.73 7.30
CA ILE A 607 -21.77 19.71 7.95
C ILE A 607 -23.16 20.25 8.30
N GLY A 608 -23.86 20.81 7.31
CA GLY A 608 -25.13 21.55 7.47
C GLY A 608 -26.31 20.74 8.04
N LYS A 609 -26.16 19.44 8.26
CA LYS A 609 -27.16 18.55 8.88
C LYS A 609 -26.76 18.08 10.28
N ASP A 610 -25.77 18.70 10.89
CA ASP A 610 -25.35 18.34 12.25
C ASP A 610 -26.17 19.14 13.27
N PRO A 611 -27.00 18.48 14.09
CA PRO A 611 -27.87 19.17 15.09
C PRO A 611 -27.08 19.88 16.18
N THR A 612 -25.88 19.39 16.51
CA THR A 612 -25.05 20.01 17.58
C THR A 612 -24.52 21.37 17.12
N VAL A 613 -24.10 21.49 15.85
CA VAL A 613 -23.62 22.75 15.29
C VAL A 613 -24.76 23.82 15.27
N HIS A 614 -25.97 23.39 14.91
CA HIS A 614 -27.15 24.26 14.98
C HIS A 614 -27.43 24.72 16.42
N ASP A 615 -27.37 23.83 17.44
CA ASP A 615 -27.55 24.19 18.85
C ASP A 615 -26.45 25.17 19.32
N HIS A 616 -25.18 24.92 18.99
CA HIS A 616 -24.07 25.82 19.36
C HIS A 616 -24.24 27.21 18.72
N LEU A 617 -24.59 27.27 17.43
CA LEU A 617 -24.84 28.56 16.78
C LEU A 617 -26.03 29.30 17.40
N ALA A 618 -27.08 28.58 17.72
CA ALA A 618 -28.24 29.16 18.39
C ALA A 618 -27.90 29.75 19.79
N ASP A 619 -27.05 29.06 20.57
CA ASP A 619 -26.55 29.56 21.84
C ASP A 619 -25.74 30.87 21.68
N VAL A 620 -24.90 30.97 20.67
CA VAL A 620 -24.15 32.18 20.32
C VAL A 620 -25.09 33.33 19.95
N LEU A 621 -26.03 33.10 19.02
CA LEU A 621 -27.00 34.06 18.54
C LEU A 621 -27.91 34.57 19.71
N MET A 622 -28.35 33.67 20.58
CA MET A 622 -29.11 34.01 21.79
C MET A 622 -28.33 34.96 22.69
N LYS A 623 -27.01 34.69 22.87
CA LYS A 623 -26.17 35.56 23.73
C LYS A 623 -25.89 36.92 23.09
N GLN A 624 -25.92 37.01 21.75
CA GLN A 624 -25.84 38.25 21.01
C GLN A 624 -27.18 39.04 20.98
N GLY A 625 -28.29 38.45 21.45
CA GLY A 625 -29.62 39.04 21.38
C GLY A 625 -30.35 38.87 20.03
N LYS A 626 -29.79 38.06 19.08
CA LYS A 626 -30.38 37.73 17.79
C LYS A 626 -31.45 36.64 17.91
N LEU A 627 -32.55 36.96 18.65
CA LEU A 627 -33.57 35.99 19.11
C LEU A 627 -34.23 35.21 17.95
N LYS A 628 -34.56 35.88 16.85
CA LYS A 628 -35.23 35.23 15.70
C LYS A 628 -34.31 34.18 15.03
N GLU A 629 -33.06 34.53 14.85
CA GLU A 629 -32.08 33.65 14.24
C GLU A 629 -31.76 32.45 15.18
N ALA A 630 -31.64 32.69 16.50
CA ALA A 630 -31.46 31.62 17.48
C ALA A 630 -32.61 30.61 17.45
N ILE A 631 -33.85 31.09 17.38
CA ILE A 631 -35.03 30.23 17.26
C ILE A 631 -34.97 29.36 16.00
N GLN A 632 -34.62 29.94 14.87
CA GLN A 632 -34.47 29.18 13.60
C GLN A 632 -33.42 28.07 13.70
N GLN A 633 -32.29 28.34 14.35
CA GLN A 633 -31.25 27.36 14.51
C GLN A 633 -31.63 26.23 15.48
N TRP A 634 -32.33 26.51 16.61
CA TRP A 634 -32.83 25.46 17.48
C TRP A 634 -33.94 24.63 16.85
N ASP A 635 -34.84 25.23 16.04
CA ASP A 635 -35.83 24.48 15.27
C ASP A 635 -35.14 23.53 14.27
N ALA A 636 -34.07 24.00 13.60
CA ALA A 636 -33.26 23.16 12.71
C ALA A 636 -32.55 22.02 13.47
N ALA A 637 -31.96 22.30 14.65
CA ALA A 637 -31.33 21.28 15.48
C ALA A 637 -32.28 20.15 15.84
N ILE A 638 -33.47 20.49 16.28
CA ILE A 638 -34.51 19.49 16.65
C ILE A 638 -34.92 18.68 15.44
N HIS A 639 -35.16 19.33 14.29
CA HIS A 639 -35.51 18.66 13.05
C HIS A 639 -34.47 17.66 12.63
N GLU A 640 -33.15 18.01 12.67
CA GLU A 640 -32.07 17.11 12.28
C GLU A 640 -31.92 15.92 13.23
N TRP A 641 -32.10 16.10 14.56
CA TRP A 641 -32.15 14.96 15.50
C TRP A 641 -33.31 14.02 15.18
N GLU A 642 -34.51 14.56 14.98
CA GLU A 642 -35.71 13.75 14.71
C GLU A 642 -35.67 13.04 13.37
N SER A 643 -34.95 13.59 12.37
CA SER A 643 -34.75 13.01 11.07
C SER A 643 -33.53 12.08 10.98
N GLY A 644 -32.76 11.95 12.06
CA GLY A 644 -31.56 11.11 12.16
C GLY A 644 -31.87 9.61 12.29
N ALA A 645 -30.83 8.80 12.58
CA ALA A 645 -31.04 7.41 12.94
C ALA A 645 -31.75 7.29 14.27
N PRO A 646 -32.69 6.34 14.44
CA PRO A 646 -33.41 6.17 15.70
C PRO A 646 -32.52 6.00 16.94
N ALA A 647 -31.35 5.37 16.76
CA ALA A 647 -30.38 5.17 17.83
C ALA A 647 -29.61 6.44 18.24
N ASP A 648 -29.53 7.40 17.35
CA ASP A 648 -28.79 8.65 17.57
C ASP A 648 -29.69 9.74 18.17
N LEU A 649 -31.02 9.46 18.29
CA LEU A 649 -31.98 10.37 18.91
C LEU A 649 -31.78 10.39 20.42
N ASP A 650 -31.07 11.40 20.93
CA ASP A 650 -30.99 11.62 22.37
C ASP A 650 -32.16 12.50 22.86
N HIS A 651 -33.21 11.84 23.37
CA HIS A 651 -34.39 12.53 23.89
C HIS A 651 -34.07 13.57 24.96
N SER A 652 -32.98 13.39 25.73
CA SER A 652 -32.59 14.35 26.77
C SER A 652 -32.02 15.62 26.16
N GLU A 653 -31.24 15.52 25.10
CA GLU A 653 -30.71 16.68 24.38
C GLU A 653 -31.82 17.41 23.62
N VAL A 654 -32.68 16.67 22.91
CA VAL A 654 -33.85 17.27 22.25
C VAL A 654 -34.71 18.04 23.26
N ALA A 655 -35.03 17.45 24.43
CA ALA A 655 -35.80 18.13 25.47
C ALA A 655 -35.07 19.37 26.04
N ARG A 656 -33.73 19.30 26.16
CA ARG A 656 -32.90 20.44 26.58
C ARG A 656 -33.01 21.60 25.59
N VAL A 657 -32.89 21.29 24.29
CA VAL A 657 -32.95 22.30 23.22
C VAL A 657 -34.36 22.84 23.05
N GLN A 658 -35.41 22.01 23.16
CA GLN A 658 -36.80 22.44 23.15
C GLN A 658 -37.08 23.47 24.29
N LYS A 659 -36.53 23.25 25.47
CA LYS A 659 -36.66 24.21 26.59
C LYS A 659 -35.96 25.54 26.28
N LYS A 660 -34.77 25.54 25.64
CA LYS A 660 -34.11 26.76 25.18
C LYS A 660 -34.96 27.51 24.16
N LEU A 661 -35.48 26.78 23.17
CA LEU A 661 -36.35 27.30 22.11
C LEU A 661 -37.58 27.97 22.64
N GLU A 662 -38.33 27.32 23.53
CA GLU A 662 -39.55 27.88 24.16
C GLU A 662 -39.24 29.13 25.01
N SER A 663 -38.14 29.12 25.75
CA SER A 663 -37.68 30.29 26.51
C SER A 663 -37.38 31.49 25.58
N ALA A 664 -36.74 31.24 24.41
CA ALA A 664 -36.47 32.27 23.45
C ALA A 664 -37.73 32.83 22.76
N LYS A 665 -38.69 31.94 22.42
CA LYS A 665 -40.00 32.36 21.88
C LYS A 665 -40.76 33.26 22.84
N VAL A 666 -40.81 32.90 24.14
CA VAL A 666 -41.44 33.74 25.19
C VAL A 666 -40.73 35.09 25.30
N ARG A 667 -39.40 35.13 25.25
CA ARG A 667 -38.64 36.37 25.32
C ARG A 667 -38.90 37.25 24.10
N LEU A 668 -38.93 36.69 22.90
CA LEU A 668 -39.23 37.42 21.67
C LEU A 668 -40.64 38.04 21.68
N ALA A 669 -41.65 37.28 22.18
CA ALA A 669 -43.01 37.77 22.30
C ALA A 669 -43.13 38.96 23.29
N LYS A 670 -42.39 38.92 24.42
CA LYS A 670 -42.33 40.03 25.38
C LYS A 670 -41.68 41.28 24.81
N GLU A 671 -40.60 41.12 24.02
CA GLU A 671 -39.91 42.23 23.36
C GLU A 671 -40.77 42.85 22.27
N SER A 672 -41.47 42.04 21.47
CA SER A 672 -42.42 42.51 20.44
C SER A 672 -43.66 43.20 21.01
N GLY A 673 -44.14 42.78 22.19
CA GLY A 673 -45.24 43.41 22.88
C GLY A 673 -44.85 44.76 23.51
N LYS A 674 -43.59 44.94 23.91
CA LYS A 674 -43.08 46.21 24.41
C LYS A 674 -42.84 47.27 23.32
N GLN A 675 -42.66 46.87 22.06
CA GLN A 675 -42.51 47.76 20.91
C GLN A 675 -43.89 48.28 20.38
N LYS A 676 -45.00 47.67 20.81
CA LYS A 676 -46.36 48.06 20.37
C LYS A 676 -47.08 48.98 21.39
N ASN A 677 -46.53 49.23 22.56
CA ASN A 677 -46.95 50.17 23.57
C ASN A 677 -45.94 51.34 23.66
#